data_5eb14e55289b60d15384b28a044dbf5b
#
_entry.id   5eb14e55289b60d15384b28a044dbf5b
#
_cell.length_a   1.000
_cell.length_b   1.000
_cell.length_c   1.000
_cell.angle_alpha   90.00
_cell.angle_beta   90.00
_cell.angle_gamma   90.00
#
_symmetry.space_group_name_H-M   'P 1'
#
loop_
_entity.id
_entity.type
_entity.pdbx_description
1 polymer ?
#
loop_
_entity_poly.entity_id
_entity_poly.type
_entity_poly.pdbx_seq_one_letter_code
_entity_poly.pdbx_strand_id
1 'polypeptide(L)'
;MKKFKKNLKKLFAISVCTTLLTSLIFVNTNAAENNKSSKIAKSETIKSTTHLQNRSIKYRKGKRLSISGESSNSDIATYSTEANGTCGDNVTWELKDGILTISGNGTMDDFVIVKDGNTGQIIESESHPCPWENDKGKIKEVYIKDGVTKVGARAFSDCYSLTKVVIGNSVKSIGEYAFTNDDSLTDLTLGNSVETIEMDALYGISIKTLVLPASIKNLTNYSLLALWDLENIEISGSNLYQSKDGILYADGGKTLFLYPAKRKGEYTIPSNVTKIAEDAFAYSNLTKIVVPDTVTELGDGAFEYNESLETLIFGKGATSIPYCCCYYDRGLKNVTIPEGITTIEDAAFWWCTSLESVTLPTSITKITRPFEKDTKVITQNKNLIRLEDGSFTIGFYVNVAAKEMYKNTFKVLELVNKERRKEGLSDLVMDQSLLETAMLRGFENVIYWSHTRPDGEECFSANSRMMGENIATGQTSPEQVMNAWMNSSGHRANILGSTYKSIGIGCVYIQGTYYWVQCFGTDVDTSVSSSAYTDKDNTRSVLVKKDKEYYNVEIELSSNNLNVGETADISVIWNRSCIKDSGLIIQSSNPSVCEVNGERLIAKNPGTADIIMYYNGYPEAAITKHVTVKAKINDTNSLKTTQKTKTSKTNKTTQKKIAKASIKKLKNKKSKKVIVQINKIKNVNGYQIVYANNKNFKKASTVMTIKTNFTIKKLKKKKTYYIKVRAYKKTASGKKTFGAYSKVMKIKISK
;
A
#
# COMPACT_ATOMS: atom_id res chain seq x y z
N MET A 1 -36.94 0.29 22.17
CA MET A 1 -36.14 0.31 20.93
C MET A 1 -35.09 1.42 20.85
N LYS A 2 -35.34 2.69 21.20
CA LYS A 2 -34.30 3.77 21.14
C LYS A 2 -33.10 3.56 22.10
N LYS A 3 -33.29 2.94 23.28
CA LYS A 3 -32.22 2.66 24.25
C LYS A 3 -31.32 1.48 23.82
N PHE A 4 -31.87 0.51 23.07
CA PHE A 4 -31.15 -0.65 22.55
C PHE A 4 -30.20 -0.27 21.40
N LYS A 5 -30.63 0.61 20.48
CA LYS A 5 -29.78 1.14 19.40
C LYS A 5 -28.59 1.99 19.89
N LYS A 6 -28.75 2.64 21.05
CA LYS A 6 -27.65 3.47 21.63
C LYS A 6 -26.54 2.63 22.27
N ASN A 7 -26.88 1.44 22.79
CA ASN A 7 -25.92 0.52 23.37
C ASN A 7 -25.20 -0.33 22.28
N LEU A 8 -25.87 -0.66 21.19
CA LEU A 8 -25.26 -1.38 20.06
C LEU A 8 -24.18 -0.53 19.36
N LYS A 9 -24.40 0.79 19.22
CA LYS A 9 -23.37 1.71 18.68
C LYS A 9 -22.14 1.88 19.60
N LYS A 10 -22.28 1.68 20.90
CA LYS A 10 -21.14 1.68 21.85
C LYS A 10 -20.34 0.38 21.81
N LEU A 11 -21.00 -0.76 21.62
CA LEU A 11 -20.33 -2.06 21.47
C LEU A 11 -19.57 -2.19 20.13
N PHE A 12 -20.09 -1.61 19.05
CA PHE A 12 -19.40 -1.62 17.75
C PHE A 12 -18.13 -0.75 17.74
N ALA A 13 -18.12 0.39 18.43
CA ALA A 13 -16.93 1.23 18.54
C ALA A 13 -15.80 0.59 19.37
N ILE A 14 -16.14 -0.27 20.34
CA ILE A 14 -15.16 -0.98 21.19
C ILE A 14 -14.61 -2.22 20.42
N SER A 15 -15.43 -2.88 19.59
CA SER A 15 -15.00 -4.06 18.81
C SER A 15 -14.02 -3.74 17.70
N VAL A 16 -14.18 -2.59 17.01
CA VAL A 16 -13.24 -2.17 15.95
C VAL A 16 -11.88 -1.75 16.52
N CYS A 17 -11.87 -1.19 17.76
CA CYS A 17 -10.62 -0.78 18.43
C CYS A 17 -9.80 -1.99 18.92
N THR A 18 -10.45 -3.10 19.32
CA THR A 18 -9.76 -4.30 19.80
C THR A 18 -9.20 -5.18 18.68
N THR A 19 -9.83 -5.23 17.51
CA THR A 19 -9.31 -6.01 16.36
C THR A 19 -8.10 -5.35 15.70
N LEU A 20 -7.97 -4.02 15.73
CA LEU A 20 -6.78 -3.33 15.25
C LEU A 20 -5.58 -3.41 16.21
N LEU A 21 -5.82 -3.51 17.52
CA LEU A 21 -4.74 -3.69 18.52
C LEU A 21 -4.14 -5.11 18.51
N THR A 22 -4.93 -6.13 18.22
CA THR A 22 -4.44 -7.53 18.17
C THR A 22 -3.63 -7.83 16.93
N SER A 23 -3.89 -7.19 15.78
CA SER A 23 -3.09 -7.34 14.56
C SER A 23 -1.69 -6.68 14.67
N LEU A 24 -1.52 -5.65 15.49
CA LEU A 24 -0.21 -5.00 15.72
C LEU A 24 0.70 -5.76 16.69
N ILE A 25 0.16 -6.57 17.59
CA ILE A 25 0.95 -7.32 18.58
C ILE A 25 1.55 -8.61 17.95
N PHE A 26 0.91 -9.22 16.96
CA PHE A 26 1.41 -10.45 16.33
C PHE A 26 2.48 -10.25 15.25
N VAL A 27 2.70 -9.03 14.75
CA VAL A 27 3.78 -8.73 13.77
C VAL A 27 5.14 -8.57 14.44
N ASN A 28 5.23 -8.42 15.76
CA ASN A 28 6.48 -8.10 16.46
C ASN A 28 7.28 -9.28 17.01
N THR A 29 6.86 -10.53 16.84
CA THR A 29 7.58 -11.69 17.39
C THR A 29 8.35 -12.53 16.37
N ASN A 30 8.26 -12.29 15.06
CA ASN A 30 8.96 -13.08 14.03
C ASN A 30 9.86 -12.30 13.06
N ALA A 31 10.24 -11.06 13.36
CA ALA A 31 11.10 -10.23 12.51
C ALA A 31 12.42 -9.83 13.19
N ALA A 32 13.02 -10.74 13.93
CA ALA A 32 14.33 -10.53 14.58
C ALA A 32 15.49 -11.20 13.79
N GLU A 33 15.46 -11.18 12.46
CA GLU A 33 16.68 -11.38 11.66
C GLU A 33 16.47 -10.86 10.23
N ASN A 34 17.27 -9.81 9.89
CA ASN A 34 17.45 -9.17 8.60
C ASN A 34 16.60 -7.92 8.27
N ASN A 35 17.10 -6.73 8.60
CA ASN A 35 17.46 -5.70 7.59
C ASN A 35 17.69 -4.30 8.19
N LYS A 36 18.89 -3.80 8.03
CA LYS A 36 19.29 -2.43 8.44
C LYS A 36 18.83 -1.30 7.50
N SER A 37 18.10 -1.59 6.42
CA SER A 37 17.69 -0.57 5.43
C SER A 37 16.21 -0.16 5.46
N SER A 38 15.42 -0.74 6.36
CA SER A 38 13.98 -0.43 6.47
C SER A 38 13.59 0.48 7.64
N LYS A 39 14.58 1.04 8.37
CA LYS A 39 14.29 1.85 9.56
C LYS A 39 13.80 3.28 9.28
N ILE A 40 14.12 3.86 8.12
CA ILE A 40 13.75 5.25 7.80
C ILE A 40 12.27 5.31 7.35
N ALA A 41 11.85 4.43 6.46
CA ALA A 41 10.44 4.41 5.99
C ALA A 41 9.42 4.02 7.07
N LYS A 42 9.84 3.17 8.06
CA LYS A 42 8.95 2.79 9.18
C LYS A 42 8.75 3.89 10.22
N SER A 43 9.71 4.82 10.37
CA SER A 43 9.56 5.91 11.34
C SER A 43 8.56 6.98 10.87
N GLU A 44 8.48 7.24 9.56
CA GLU A 44 7.53 8.21 9.01
C GLU A 44 6.10 7.68 8.98
N THR A 45 5.89 6.42 8.64
CA THR A 45 4.57 5.78 8.65
C THR A 45 4.00 5.65 10.08
N ILE A 46 4.85 5.38 11.09
CA ILE A 46 4.43 5.31 12.49
C ILE A 46 4.07 6.71 13.02
N LYS A 47 4.80 7.75 12.61
CA LYS A 47 4.48 9.14 13.01
C LYS A 47 3.13 9.60 12.48
N SER A 48 2.80 9.31 11.21
CA SER A 48 1.51 9.67 10.63
C SER A 48 0.34 8.91 11.26
N THR A 49 0.51 7.61 11.54
CA THR A 49 -0.53 6.78 12.17
C THR A 49 -0.80 7.19 13.62
N THR A 50 0.24 7.57 14.38
CA THR A 50 0.08 8.05 15.76
C THR A 50 -0.61 9.40 15.82
N HIS A 51 -0.35 10.27 14.84
CA HIS A 51 -0.99 11.57 14.73
C HIS A 51 -2.51 11.44 14.43
N LEU A 52 -2.92 10.55 13.52
CA LEU A 52 -4.32 10.28 13.21
C LEU A 52 -5.08 9.63 14.38
N GLN A 53 -4.44 8.74 15.16
CA GLN A 53 -5.05 8.16 16.35
C GLN A 53 -5.31 9.21 17.44
N ASN A 54 -4.42 10.19 17.60
CA ASN A 54 -4.63 11.30 18.53
C ASN A 54 -5.71 12.28 18.04
N ARG A 55 -5.88 12.45 16.72
CA ARG A 55 -6.96 13.24 16.13
C ARG A 55 -8.36 12.65 16.38
N SER A 56 -8.54 11.34 16.24
CA SER A 56 -9.85 10.68 16.38
C SER A 56 -10.41 10.68 17.81
N ILE A 57 -9.57 10.86 18.83
CA ILE A 57 -9.98 10.83 20.24
C ILE A 57 -10.52 12.19 20.74
N LYS A 58 -10.17 13.31 20.13
CA LYS A 58 -10.48 14.67 20.64
C LYS A 58 -11.67 15.39 19.97
N TYR A 59 -12.28 14.86 18.92
CA TYR A 59 -13.39 15.56 18.24
C TYR A 59 -14.77 15.24 18.82
N ARG A 60 -15.04 15.76 20.01
CA ARG A 60 -16.40 16.11 20.42
C ARG A 60 -16.41 17.61 20.66
N LYS A 61 -17.10 18.37 19.81
CA LYS A 61 -17.59 19.70 20.19
C LYS A 61 -18.24 19.56 21.56
N GLY A 62 -17.49 19.87 22.61
CA GLY A 62 -17.98 19.80 23.97
C GLY A 62 -19.05 20.87 24.15
N LYS A 63 -20.31 20.46 24.13
CA LYS A 63 -21.32 21.21 24.85
C LYS A 63 -20.83 21.21 26.30
N ARG A 64 -20.44 22.39 26.76
CA ARG A 64 -20.09 22.71 28.14
C ARG A 64 -21.16 22.10 29.05
N LEU A 65 -20.82 21.09 29.81
CA LEU A 65 -21.58 20.70 30.99
C LEU A 65 -21.21 21.69 32.08
N SER A 66 -22.08 22.68 32.30
CA SER A 66 -22.03 23.47 33.49
C SER A 66 -22.31 22.57 34.67
N ILE A 67 -21.30 22.29 35.48
CA ILE A 67 -21.47 21.76 36.81
C ILE A 67 -21.77 22.96 37.70
N SER A 68 -23.04 23.15 38.04
CA SER A 68 -23.44 24.02 39.12
C SER A 68 -23.09 23.36 40.46
N GLY A 69 -21.95 23.71 41.00
CA GLY A 69 -21.63 23.43 42.40
C GLY A 69 -21.78 24.72 43.16
N GLU A 70 -22.80 24.81 44.01
CA GLU A 70 -22.92 25.86 45.00
C GLU A 70 -21.72 25.78 45.97
N SER A 71 -20.96 26.84 46.06
CA SER A 71 -19.97 27.04 47.13
C SER A 71 -20.20 28.38 47.74
N SER A 72 -20.41 28.31 49.04
CA SER A 72 -20.66 29.37 50.01
C SER A 72 -19.61 30.49 49.96
N ASN A 73 -20.13 31.72 50.14
CA ASN A 73 -19.38 32.94 50.41
C ASN A 73 -18.37 32.76 51.57
N SER A 74 -17.10 33.08 51.29
CA SER A 74 -16.22 33.69 52.28
C SER A 74 -15.07 34.44 51.57
N ASP A 75 -15.00 35.72 51.85
CA ASP A 75 -13.84 36.63 51.78
C ASP A 75 -13.03 36.73 50.49
N ILE A 76 -13.35 37.79 49.73
CA ILE A 76 -12.49 38.31 48.67
C ILE A 76 -11.27 39.00 49.33
N ALA A 77 -10.25 38.22 49.62
CA ALA A 77 -8.91 38.72 49.79
C ALA A 77 -8.27 38.81 48.37
N THR A 78 -8.07 40.03 47.89
CA THR A 78 -7.25 40.31 46.68
C THR A 78 -5.81 39.97 47.01
N TYR A 79 -5.42 38.70 46.81
CA TYR A 79 -4.02 38.34 46.76
C TYR A 79 -3.51 38.63 45.34
N SER A 80 -2.61 39.63 45.24
CA SER A 80 -1.75 39.74 44.04
C SER A 80 -0.84 38.48 44.06
N THR A 81 -1.13 37.56 43.23
CA THR A 81 -0.30 36.35 43.07
C THR A 81 0.87 36.72 42.16
N GLU A 82 1.93 37.29 42.72
CA GLU A 82 3.22 37.40 42.02
C GLU A 82 3.97 36.08 42.16
N ALA A 83 4.25 35.43 41.01
CA ALA A 83 5.08 34.24 40.94
C ALA A 83 6.15 34.46 39.87
N ASN A 84 7.36 34.01 40.15
CA ASN A 84 8.48 34.14 39.22
C ASN A 84 9.46 32.98 39.33
N GLY A 85 10.37 32.83 38.40
CA GLY A 85 11.37 31.78 38.36
C GLY A 85 12.16 31.72 37.09
N THR A 86 12.77 30.56 36.82
CA THR A 86 13.49 30.26 35.59
C THR A 86 12.68 29.29 34.72
N CYS A 87 12.83 29.39 33.40
CA CYS A 87 12.17 28.53 32.42
C CYS A 87 13.08 28.24 31.21
N GLY A 88 14.36 28.19 31.47
CA GLY A 88 15.44 27.93 30.50
C GLY A 88 16.75 28.54 30.92
N ASP A 89 17.83 28.21 30.21
CA ASP A 89 19.15 28.78 30.45
C ASP A 89 19.16 30.29 30.18
N ASN A 90 19.35 31.09 31.26
CA ASN A 90 19.29 32.58 31.24
C ASN A 90 17.93 33.13 30.80
N VAL A 91 16.84 32.37 30.97
CA VAL A 91 15.48 32.80 30.70
C VAL A 91 14.65 32.70 31.99
N THR A 92 13.96 33.78 32.33
CA THR A 92 13.13 33.94 33.53
C THR A 92 11.69 34.25 33.16
N TRP A 93 10.78 33.96 34.08
CA TRP A 93 9.37 34.26 33.95
C TRP A 93 8.86 35.01 35.20
N GLU A 94 7.85 35.82 34.98
CA GLU A 94 7.11 36.52 36.03
C GLU A 94 5.62 36.51 35.66
N LEU A 95 4.79 36.03 36.61
CA LEU A 95 3.33 36.07 36.50
C LEU A 95 2.77 37.04 37.51
N LYS A 96 2.13 38.11 36.98
CA LYS A 96 1.52 39.15 37.81
C LYS A 96 0.16 39.59 37.20
N ASP A 97 -0.91 39.57 37.98
CA ASP A 97 -2.27 40.01 37.59
C ASP A 97 -2.80 39.35 36.29
N GLY A 98 -2.39 38.09 36.03
CA GLY A 98 -2.74 37.32 34.83
C GLY A 98 -1.85 37.61 33.60
N ILE A 99 -0.83 38.43 33.75
CA ILE A 99 0.16 38.73 32.73
C ILE A 99 1.43 37.89 33.00
N LEU A 100 1.76 37.01 32.07
CA LEU A 100 2.99 36.22 32.13
C LEU A 100 4.05 36.84 31.22
N THR A 101 5.14 37.29 31.82
CA THR A 101 6.29 37.88 31.10
C THR A 101 7.45 36.90 31.10
N ILE A 102 7.98 36.58 29.93
CA ILE A 102 9.19 35.79 29.72
C ILE A 102 10.31 36.71 29.26
N SER A 103 11.45 36.67 29.96
CA SER A 103 12.59 37.58 29.69
C SER A 103 13.92 36.89 29.88
N GLY A 104 14.99 37.50 29.37
CA GLY A 104 16.36 36.96 29.44
C GLY A 104 16.99 36.80 28.06
N ASN A 105 18.16 36.12 28.01
CA ASN A 105 18.91 35.90 26.81
C ASN A 105 19.20 34.41 26.61
N GLY A 106 18.37 33.70 25.85
CA GLY A 106 18.50 32.27 25.63
C GLY A 106 17.26 31.61 25.10
N THR A 107 17.15 30.28 25.28
CA THR A 107 16.01 29.48 24.87
C THR A 107 15.15 29.12 26.08
N MET A 108 13.83 29.09 25.90
CA MET A 108 12.96 28.43 26.87
C MET A 108 13.17 26.91 26.78
N ASP A 109 13.00 26.24 27.91
CA ASP A 109 12.97 24.78 27.97
C ASP A 109 11.77 24.21 27.20
N ASP A 110 11.90 22.96 26.75
CA ASP A 110 10.77 22.18 26.23
C ASP A 110 10.09 21.46 27.38
N PHE A 111 8.78 21.59 27.48
CA PHE A 111 7.98 21.00 28.53
C PHE A 111 7.25 19.75 28.05
N VAL A 112 7.20 18.73 28.93
CA VAL A 112 6.61 17.42 28.58
C VAL A 112 5.73 16.95 29.73
N ILE A 113 4.55 16.48 29.41
CA ILE A 113 3.68 15.74 30.33
C ILE A 113 3.51 14.33 29.78
N VAL A 114 4.07 13.35 30.47
CA VAL A 114 3.94 11.93 30.11
C VAL A 114 2.82 11.32 30.94
N LYS A 115 1.87 10.66 30.26
CA LYS A 115 0.77 9.94 30.91
C LYS A 115 0.90 8.44 30.65
N ASP A 116 0.67 7.64 31.68
CA ASP A 116 0.55 6.20 31.53
C ASP A 116 -0.59 5.84 30.58
N GLY A 117 -0.27 5.01 29.59
CA GLY A 117 -1.19 4.66 28.49
C GLY A 117 -2.43 3.87 28.94
N ASN A 118 -2.38 3.20 30.11
CA ASN A 118 -3.46 2.38 30.62
C ASN A 118 -4.34 3.13 31.63
N THR A 119 -3.71 3.92 32.51
CA THR A 119 -4.40 4.61 33.62
C THR A 119 -4.69 6.08 33.30
N GLY A 120 -4.00 6.68 32.32
CA GLY A 120 -4.07 8.11 32.02
C GLY A 120 -3.44 9.01 33.11
N GLN A 121 -2.79 8.43 34.13
CA GLN A 121 -2.12 9.19 35.21
C GLN A 121 -0.79 9.76 34.69
N ILE A 122 -0.42 10.94 35.19
CA ILE A 122 0.87 11.57 34.87
C ILE A 122 2.01 10.76 35.52
N ILE A 123 3.00 10.42 34.71
CA ILE A 123 4.26 9.81 35.15
C ILE A 123 5.21 10.95 35.53
N GLU A 124 5.26 11.28 36.82
CA GLU A 124 6.04 12.44 37.30
C GLU A 124 7.54 12.31 37.03
N SER A 125 8.10 11.11 37.06
CA SER A 125 9.53 10.87 36.81
C SER A 125 9.93 11.10 35.33
N GLU A 126 8.96 11.15 34.41
CA GLU A 126 9.17 11.34 32.97
C GLU A 126 8.60 12.67 32.48
N SER A 127 7.91 13.41 33.37
CA SER A 127 7.27 14.68 33.03
C SER A 127 8.14 15.87 33.47
N HIS A 128 8.20 16.87 32.56
CA HIS A 128 8.82 18.17 32.85
C HIS A 128 7.78 19.27 32.56
N PRO A 129 6.83 19.52 33.50
CA PRO A 129 5.77 20.51 33.30
C PRO A 129 6.34 21.93 33.32
N CYS A 130 5.62 22.86 32.69
CA CYS A 130 6.00 24.27 32.75
C CYS A 130 5.86 24.81 34.19
N PRO A 131 6.70 25.79 34.58
CA PRO A 131 6.65 26.35 35.94
C PRO A 131 5.30 26.95 36.38
N TRP A 132 4.49 27.37 35.43
CA TRP A 132 3.13 27.92 35.61
C TRP A 132 2.00 26.89 35.32
N GLU A 133 2.29 25.61 35.34
CA GLU A 133 1.30 24.55 35.00
C GLU A 133 0.01 24.66 35.82
N ASN A 134 0.14 24.95 37.15
CA ASN A 134 -1.01 25.12 38.07
C ASN A 134 -1.74 26.46 37.89
N ASP A 135 -1.17 27.40 37.20
CA ASP A 135 -1.69 28.76 37.01
C ASP A 135 -2.18 29.02 35.58
N LYS A 136 -2.13 28.03 34.67
CA LYS A 136 -2.54 28.17 33.27
C LYS A 136 -3.92 28.81 33.10
N GLY A 137 -4.89 28.46 33.94
CA GLY A 137 -6.24 29.06 33.92
C GLY A 137 -6.29 30.54 34.33
N LYS A 138 -5.23 31.08 34.94
CA LYS A 138 -5.16 32.50 35.36
C LYS A 138 -4.45 33.37 34.33
N ILE A 139 -3.67 32.79 33.39
CA ILE A 139 -2.89 33.51 32.39
C ILE A 139 -3.83 34.06 31.33
N LYS A 140 -3.84 35.39 31.18
CA LYS A 140 -4.66 36.14 30.19
C LYS A 140 -3.81 36.66 29.05
N GLU A 141 -2.60 37.09 29.36
CA GLU A 141 -1.66 37.65 28.38
C GLU A 141 -0.26 37.07 28.56
N VAL A 142 0.45 36.83 27.46
CA VAL A 142 1.85 36.40 27.44
C VAL A 142 2.70 37.40 26.67
N TYR A 143 3.77 37.85 27.28
CA TYR A 143 4.77 38.72 26.66
C TYR A 143 6.13 38.04 26.67
N ILE A 144 6.64 37.64 25.52
CA ILE A 144 7.99 37.10 25.36
C ILE A 144 8.90 38.23 24.87
N LYS A 145 9.81 38.67 25.73
CA LYS A 145 10.66 39.84 25.47
C LYS A 145 11.82 39.52 24.51
N ASP A 146 12.38 40.57 23.93
CA ASP A 146 13.63 40.46 23.14
C ASP A 146 14.74 39.87 24.00
N GLY A 147 15.61 39.04 23.37
CA GLY A 147 16.63 38.23 24.02
C GLY A 147 16.25 36.75 24.09
N VAL A 148 14.99 36.42 24.24
CA VAL A 148 14.48 35.02 24.13
C VAL A 148 14.54 34.61 22.68
N THR A 149 15.14 33.43 22.39
CA THR A 149 15.37 32.97 21.03
C THR A 149 14.49 31.80 20.58
N LYS A 150 13.86 31.09 21.53
CA LYS A 150 12.93 29.98 21.30
C LYS A 150 11.80 30.02 22.29
N VAL A 151 10.56 29.78 21.83
CA VAL A 151 9.42 29.41 22.65
C VAL A 151 9.46 27.89 22.84
N GLY A 152 9.47 27.44 24.09
CA GLY A 152 9.56 26.00 24.39
C GLY A 152 8.34 25.22 23.93
N ALA A 153 8.54 23.94 23.64
CA ALA A 153 7.43 23.04 23.32
C ALA A 153 6.45 22.96 24.50
N ARG A 154 5.15 22.98 24.22
CA ARG A 154 4.03 22.91 25.20
C ARG A 154 4.01 24.02 26.26
N ALA A 155 4.77 25.10 26.08
CA ALA A 155 4.95 26.13 27.10
C ALA A 155 3.64 26.73 27.58
N PHE A 156 2.69 26.97 26.68
CA PHE A 156 1.41 27.63 26.98
C PHE A 156 0.19 26.74 26.59
N SER A 157 0.42 25.48 26.23
CA SER A 157 -0.69 24.59 25.84
C SER A 157 -1.77 24.53 26.95
N ASP A 158 -3.03 24.53 26.54
CA ASP A 158 -4.21 24.47 27.43
C ASP A 158 -4.35 25.69 28.37
N CYS A 159 -3.83 26.87 28.01
CA CYS A 159 -4.07 28.14 28.69
C CYS A 159 -5.42 28.73 28.26
N TYR A 160 -6.53 28.13 28.65
CA TYR A 160 -7.89 28.46 28.17
C TYR A 160 -8.35 29.89 28.38
N SER A 161 -7.70 30.64 29.29
CA SER A 161 -7.99 32.06 29.55
C SER A 161 -7.09 33.02 28.79
N LEU A 162 -6.12 32.51 28.02
CA LEU A 162 -5.14 33.30 27.26
C LEU A 162 -5.82 33.98 26.09
N THR A 163 -5.80 35.31 26.05
CA THR A 163 -6.43 36.12 24.98
C THR A 163 -5.42 36.80 24.08
N LYS A 164 -4.19 37.02 24.61
CA LYS A 164 -3.17 37.81 23.91
C LYS A 164 -1.78 37.22 24.07
N VAL A 165 -1.02 37.17 22.99
CA VAL A 165 0.41 36.76 22.96
C VAL A 165 1.19 37.77 22.12
N VAL A 166 2.30 38.28 22.70
CA VAL A 166 3.28 39.10 21.99
C VAL A 166 4.64 38.44 22.04
N ILE A 167 5.18 38.08 20.89
CA ILE A 167 6.47 37.41 20.75
C ILE A 167 7.51 38.42 20.26
N GLY A 168 8.63 38.53 21.01
CA GLY A 168 9.73 39.44 20.73
C GLY A 168 10.47 39.10 19.45
N ASN A 169 11.19 40.12 18.93
CA ASN A 169 11.85 40.03 17.61
C ASN A 169 13.08 39.14 17.57
N SER A 170 13.61 38.69 18.71
CA SER A 170 14.73 37.75 18.78
C SER A 170 14.34 36.30 18.69
N VAL A 171 13.05 35.96 18.84
CA VAL A 171 12.53 34.59 18.79
C VAL A 171 12.64 34.08 17.34
N LYS A 172 13.29 32.91 17.16
CA LYS A 172 13.48 32.24 15.87
C LYS A 172 12.56 31.04 15.68
N SER A 173 12.16 30.37 16.75
CA SER A 173 11.30 29.19 16.66
C SER A 173 10.23 29.15 17.74
N ILE A 174 9.06 28.64 17.37
CA ILE A 174 7.94 28.32 18.25
C ILE A 174 7.84 26.81 18.28
N GLY A 175 8.02 26.19 19.45
CA GLY A 175 8.11 24.75 19.65
C GLY A 175 6.77 24.02 19.46
N GLU A 176 6.84 22.71 19.34
CA GLU A 176 5.69 21.83 19.15
C GLU A 176 4.63 22.05 20.28
N TYR A 177 3.37 22.18 19.86
CA TYR A 177 2.22 22.36 20.79
C TYR A 177 2.30 23.60 21.68
N ALA A 178 3.11 24.60 21.36
CA ALA A 178 3.38 25.73 22.25
C ALA A 178 2.11 26.47 22.74
N PHE A 179 1.12 26.65 21.87
CA PHE A 179 -0.16 27.33 22.14
C PHE A 179 -1.37 26.44 21.81
N THR A 180 -1.20 25.14 21.85
CA THR A 180 -2.29 24.20 21.52
C THR A 180 -3.45 24.30 22.49
N ASN A 181 -4.70 24.37 21.95
CA ASN A 181 -5.96 24.45 22.69
C ASN A 181 -6.15 25.77 23.50
N ASP A 182 -5.50 26.84 23.07
CA ASP A 182 -5.71 28.15 23.66
C ASP A 182 -6.92 28.83 22.98
N ASP A 183 -8.10 28.24 23.17
CA ASP A 183 -9.34 28.60 22.46
C ASP A 183 -9.76 30.06 22.60
N SER A 184 -9.27 30.77 23.63
CA SER A 184 -9.55 32.19 23.86
C SER A 184 -8.55 33.14 23.18
N LEU A 185 -7.45 32.61 22.60
CA LEU A 185 -6.38 33.41 22.01
C LEU A 185 -6.83 34.00 20.68
N THR A 186 -7.05 35.34 20.69
CA THR A 186 -7.52 36.09 19.53
C THR A 186 -6.52 37.13 19.04
N ASP A 187 -5.54 37.53 19.85
CA ASP A 187 -4.49 38.50 19.53
C ASP A 187 -3.10 37.85 19.62
N LEU A 188 -2.53 37.52 18.46
CA LEU A 188 -1.19 36.91 18.34
C LEU A 188 -0.28 37.81 17.49
N THR A 189 0.77 38.33 18.10
CA THR A 189 1.80 39.07 17.41
C THR A 189 3.09 38.25 17.36
N LEU A 190 3.56 37.94 16.17
CA LEU A 190 4.83 37.24 15.93
C LEU A 190 5.99 38.22 15.74
N GLY A 191 7.13 37.93 16.35
CA GLY A 191 8.36 38.69 16.15
C GLY A 191 8.94 38.54 14.72
N ASN A 192 9.65 39.57 14.27
CA ASN A 192 10.17 39.65 12.90
C ASN A 192 11.28 38.63 12.55
N SER A 193 11.81 37.90 13.54
CA SER A 193 12.87 36.88 13.33
C SER A 193 12.34 35.44 13.40
N VAL A 194 11.03 35.21 13.55
CA VAL A 194 10.47 33.87 13.60
C VAL A 194 10.67 33.17 12.24
N GLU A 195 11.46 32.11 12.27
CA GLU A 195 11.82 31.30 11.08
C GLU A 195 11.04 29.98 11.02
N THR A 196 10.64 29.43 12.18
CA THR A 196 10.03 28.10 12.29
C THR A 196 8.83 28.15 13.23
N ILE A 197 7.72 27.57 12.81
CA ILE A 197 6.58 27.22 13.64
C ILE A 197 6.44 25.70 13.55
N GLU A 198 6.64 25.00 14.69
CA GLU A 198 6.67 23.55 14.72
C GLU A 198 5.25 22.93 14.73
N MET A 199 5.18 21.61 14.76
CA MET A 199 3.93 20.85 14.67
C MET A 199 2.92 21.28 15.76
N ASP A 200 1.67 21.51 15.37
CA ASP A 200 0.53 21.85 16.23
C ASP A 200 0.79 23.05 17.17
N ALA A 201 1.80 23.86 16.88
CA ALA A 201 2.17 24.99 17.75
C ALA A 201 1.04 26.02 17.92
N LEU A 202 0.20 26.22 16.92
CA LEU A 202 -0.94 27.14 16.92
C LEU A 202 -2.30 26.41 16.82
N TYR A 203 -2.35 25.11 17.12
CA TYR A 203 -3.55 24.29 16.97
C TYR A 203 -4.67 24.77 17.91
N GLY A 204 -5.85 25.07 17.34
CA GLY A 204 -7.06 25.38 18.11
C GLY A 204 -7.16 26.81 18.63
N ILE A 205 -6.26 27.73 18.27
CA ILE A 205 -6.38 29.15 18.64
C ILE A 205 -7.42 29.89 17.77
N SER A 206 -8.02 30.94 18.31
CA SER A 206 -9.17 31.64 17.70
C SER A 206 -8.83 32.97 17.00
N ILE A 207 -7.64 33.04 16.38
CA ILE A 207 -7.25 34.24 15.61
C ILE A 207 -8.04 34.35 14.31
N LYS A 208 -8.39 35.58 13.92
CA LYS A 208 -9.04 35.87 12.64
C LYS A 208 -8.04 36.15 11.53
N THR A 209 -6.93 36.78 11.87
CA THR A 209 -5.85 37.08 10.94
C THR A 209 -4.54 36.54 11.49
N LEU A 210 -3.81 35.79 10.68
CA LEU A 210 -2.45 35.35 10.96
C LEU A 210 -1.47 36.20 10.17
N VAL A 211 -0.68 37.01 10.87
CA VAL A 211 0.40 37.80 10.25
C VAL A 211 1.72 37.03 10.41
N LEU A 212 2.26 36.52 9.31
CA LEU A 212 3.51 35.81 9.27
C LEU A 212 4.67 36.77 8.94
N PRO A 213 5.82 36.71 9.64
CA PRO A 213 6.95 37.54 9.33
C PRO A 213 7.68 37.07 8.05
N ALA A 214 8.37 37.99 7.37
CA ALA A 214 9.16 37.69 6.18
C ALA A 214 10.26 36.63 6.40
N SER A 215 10.71 36.49 7.64
CA SER A 215 11.74 35.55 8.07
C SER A 215 11.30 34.09 8.06
N ILE A 216 9.98 33.82 7.94
CA ILE A 216 9.44 32.44 8.01
C ILE A 216 10.02 31.55 6.92
N LYS A 217 10.55 30.39 7.29
CA LYS A 217 11.21 29.43 6.39
C LYS A 217 10.62 28.04 6.47
N ASN A 218 10.26 27.62 7.67
CA ASN A 218 9.82 26.26 7.92
C ASN A 218 8.39 26.29 8.49
N LEU A 219 7.43 26.04 7.62
CA LEU A 219 6.05 25.72 7.96
C LEU A 219 5.74 24.32 7.45
N THR A 220 5.10 23.53 8.28
CA THR A 220 4.37 22.35 7.85
C THR A 220 2.88 22.68 7.93
N ASN A 221 2.05 21.93 7.25
CA ASN A 221 0.60 22.15 7.34
C ASN A 221 0.10 21.92 8.77
N TYR A 222 0.73 21.00 9.50
CA TYR A 222 0.46 20.78 10.92
C TYR A 222 0.80 21.97 11.81
N SER A 223 1.68 22.88 11.38
CA SER A 223 1.99 24.10 12.17
C SER A 223 0.81 25.04 12.32
N LEU A 224 -0.09 25.03 11.31
CA LEU A 224 -1.22 25.96 11.16
C LEU A 224 -2.58 25.25 11.11
N LEU A 225 -2.65 24.03 11.63
CA LEU A 225 -3.85 23.22 11.59
C LEU A 225 -4.90 23.70 12.60
N ALA A 226 -6.19 23.49 12.27
CA ALA A 226 -7.33 23.78 13.14
C ALA A 226 -7.45 25.25 13.61
N LEU A 227 -7.10 26.18 12.74
CA LEU A 227 -7.37 27.61 12.93
C LEU A 227 -8.81 27.92 12.48
N TRP A 228 -9.80 27.46 13.24
CA TRP A 228 -11.23 27.46 12.81
C TRP A 228 -11.81 28.84 12.56
N ASP A 229 -11.29 29.89 13.24
CA ASP A 229 -11.77 31.26 13.12
C ASP A 229 -10.96 32.09 12.12
N LEU A 230 -9.95 31.47 11.45
CA LEU A 230 -9.07 32.17 10.52
C LEU A 230 -9.82 32.63 9.26
N GLU A 231 -9.82 33.93 9.02
CA GLU A 231 -10.42 34.59 7.86
C GLU A 231 -9.36 35.09 6.86
N ASN A 232 -8.13 35.38 7.35
CA ASN A 232 -7.09 36.03 6.55
C ASN A 232 -5.69 35.62 6.98
N ILE A 233 -4.78 35.47 6.02
CA ILE A 233 -3.36 35.26 6.27
C ILE A 233 -2.60 36.38 5.56
N GLU A 234 -1.68 37.03 6.26
CA GLU A 234 -0.86 38.11 5.75
C GLU A 234 0.63 37.73 5.84
N ILE A 235 1.35 37.94 4.78
CA ILE A 235 2.81 37.84 4.73
C ILE A 235 3.33 38.77 3.65
N SER A 236 4.40 39.51 3.95
CA SER A 236 5.04 40.40 2.99
C SER A 236 6.55 40.26 3.08
N GLY A 237 7.23 40.38 1.93
CA GLY A 237 8.69 40.33 1.87
C GLY A 237 9.33 38.94 1.99
N SER A 238 8.56 37.86 2.07
CA SER A 238 9.10 36.50 2.05
C SER A 238 9.40 36.06 0.61
N ASN A 239 10.48 35.29 0.45
CA ASN A 239 10.83 34.64 -0.81
C ASN A 239 10.25 33.23 -0.97
N LEU A 240 9.71 32.63 0.10
CA LEU A 240 9.22 31.25 0.12
C LEU A 240 7.69 31.19 0.07
N TYR A 241 7.04 32.12 0.77
CA TYR A 241 5.59 32.18 0.90
C TYR A 241 5.05 33.51 0.44
N GLN A 242 3.82 33.52 -0.02
CA GLN A 242 3.10 34.75 -0.39
C GLN A 242 1.63 34.61 0.04
N SER A 243 1.06 35.72 0.45
CA SER A 243 -0.40 35.84 0.63
C SER A 243 -1.00 36.50 -0.59
N LYS A 244 -2.08 35.90 -1.09
CA LYS A 244 -2.92 36.51 -2.13
C LYS A 244 -4.39 36.33 -1.73
N ASP A 245 -5.13 37.42 -1.68
CA ASP A 245 -6.52 37.41 -1.23
C ASP A 245 -6.69 36.72 0.14
N GLY A 246 -5.68 36.84 1.03
CA GLY A 246 -5.66 36.26 2.37
C GLY A 246 -5.48 34.77 2.41
N ILE A 247 -5.09 34.13 1.32
CA ILE A 247 -4.78 32.69 1.21
C ILE A 247 -3.27 32.54 1.11
N LEU A 248 -2.70 31.55 1.81
CA LEU A 248 -1.26 31.30 1.82
C LEU A 248 -0.86 30.40 0.67
N TYR A 249 0.15 30.84 -0.08
CA TYR A 249 0.76 30.07 -1.16
C TYR A 249 2.27 29.93 -0.94
N ALA A 250 2.85 28.87 -1.52
CA ALA A 250 4.28 28.66 -1.62
C ALA A 250 4.71 28.52 -3.10
N ASP A 251 6.02 28.32 -3.35
CA ASP A 251 6.62 28.06 -4.66
C ASP A 251 6.22 29.09 -5.74
N GLY A 252 6.24 30.37 -5.36
CA GLY A 252 5.86 31.46 -6.28
C GLY A 252 4.38 31.41 -6.70
N GLY A 253 3.50 30.94 -5.84
CA GLY A 253 2.06 30.84 -6.06
C GLY A 253 1.59 29.57 -6.76
N LYS A 254 2.48 28.59 -6.96
CA LYS A 254 2.15 27.31 -7.59
C LYS A 254 1.58 26.29 -6.61
N THR A 255 1.94 26.38 -5.34
CA THR A 255 1.39 25.55 -4.27
C THR A 255 0.40 26.35 -3.44
N LEU A 256 -0.86 25.92 -3.39
CA LEU A 256 -1.82 26.40 -2.39
C LEU A 256 -1.49 25.71 -1.08
N PHE A 257 -0.98 26.50 -0.11
CA PHE A 257 -0.43 25.98 1.12
C PHE A 257 -1.50 25.88 2.23
N LEU A 258 -2.26 26.95 2.46
CA LEU A 258 -3.34 26.95 3.46
C LEU A 258 -4.49 27.89 3.04
N TYR A 259 -5.70 27.38 3.10
CA TYR A 259 -6.95 28.12 2.92
C TYR A 259 -7.57 28.46 4.27
N PRO A 260 -7.96 29.73 4.55
CA PRO A 260 -8.55 30.12 5.83
C PRO A 260 -9.89 29.45 6.12
N ALA A 261 -9.96 28.73 7.24
CA ALA A 261 -11.04 27.82 7.57
C ALA A 261 -12.42 28.48 7.75
N LYS A 262 -12.48 29.74 8.21
CA LYS A 262 -13.74 30.46 8.49
C LYS A 262 -14.51 30.86 7.25
N ARG A 263 -13.84 30.95 6.10
CA ARG A 263 -14.46 31.41 4.85
C ARG A 263 -15.52 30.42 4.38
N LYS A 264 -16.64 30.98 3.84
CA LYS A 264 -17.81 30.21 3.43
C LYS A 264 -18.06 30.34 1.92
N GLY A 265 -18.97 29.50 1.42
CA GLY A 265 -19.44 29.55 0.04
C GLY A 265 -18.67 28.65 -0.90
N GLU A 266 -18.51 29.07 -2.14
CA GLU A 266 -17.83 28.28 -3.17
C GLU A 266 -16.43 28.83 -3.44
N TYR A 267 -15.48 27.97 -3.74
CA TYR A 267 -14.15 28.38 -4.12
C TYR A 267 -13.63 27.61 -5.35
N THR A 268 -13.17 28.37 -6.33
CA THR A 268 -12.45 27.81 -7.49
C THR A 268 -10.98 28.13 -7.33
N ILE A 269 -10.15 27.08 -7.26
CA ILE A 269 -8.70 27.20 -7.13
C ILE A 269 -8.14 27.85 -8.39
N PRO A 270 -7.24 28.85 -8.29
CA PRO A 270 -6.68 29.55 -9.45
C PRO A 270 -5.88 28.63 -10.39
N SER A 271 -5.95 28.87 -11.69
CA SER A 271 -5.30 28.05 -12.72
C SER A 271 -3.76 28.12 -12.76
N ASN A 272 -3.13 28.97 -11.97
CA ASN A 272 -1.68 28.97 -11.78
C ASN A 272 -1.23 27.96 -10.71
N VAL A 273 -2.14 27.40 -9.93
CA VAL A 273 -1.86 26.38 -8.90
C VAL A 273 -1.65 25.04 -9.57
N THR A 274 -0.56 24.38 -9.22
CA THR A 274 -0.19 23.03 -9.70
C THR A 274 -0.14 22.00 -8.60
N LYS A 275 -0.13 22.45 -7.34
CA LYS A 275 -0.09 21.60 -6.15
C LYS A 275 -1.02 22.14 -5.06
N ILE A 276 -1.74 21.26 -4.40
CA ILE A 276 -2.44 21.52 -3.16
C ILE A 276 -1.65 20.81 -2.06
N ALA A 277 -1.29 21.54 -1.02
CA ALA A 277 -0.50 20.99 0.08
C ALA A 277 -1.34 20.04 0.95
N GLU A 278 -0.69 19.25 1.78
CA GLU A 278 -1.31 18.41 2.80
C GLU A 278 -2.19 19.29 3.71
N ASP A 279 -3.38 18.84 4.05
CA ASP A 279 -4.37 19.53 4.90
C ASP A 279 -4.73 20.97 4.48
N ALA A 280 -4.45 21.36 3.23
CA ALA A 280 -4.54 22.76 2.79
C ALA A 280 -5.94 23.39 2.95
N PHE A 281 -7.00 22.60 2.86
CA PHE A 281 -8.39 23.02 3.09
C PHE A 281 -9.01 22.36 4.32
N ALA A 282 -8.20 21.75 5.19
CA ALA A 282 -8.75 21.08 6.36
C ALA A 282 -9.60 22.03 7.23
N TYR A 283 -10.75 21.54 7.71
CA TYR A 283 -11.71 22.29 8.52
C TYR A 283 -12.35 23.52 7.85
N SER A 284 -12.26 23.68 6.52
CA SER A 284 -12.88 24.81 5.85
C SER A 284 -14.41 24.76 5.90
N ASN A 285 -15.05 25.94 5.88
CA ASN A 285 -16.50 26.06 5.86
C ASN A 285 -17.05 26.27 4.43
N LEU A 286 -16.29 25.85 3.41
CA LEU A 286 -16.72 25.91 2.02
C LEU A 286 -17.82 24.89 1.76
N THR A 287 -18.75 25.25 0.86
CA THR A 287 -19.82 24.34 0.40
C THR A 287 -19.46 23.66 -0.92
N LYS A 288 -18.57 24.28 -1.71
CA LYS A 288 -18.10 23.72 -2.97
C LYS A 288 -16.67 24.12 -3.27
N ILE A 289 -15.89 23.15 -3.73
CA ILE A 289 -14.52 23.36 -4.19
C ILE A 289 -14.37 22.85 -5.63
N VAL A 290 -13.74 23.66 -6.49
CA VAL A 290 -13.39 23.28 -7.86
C VAL A 290 -11.87 23.29 -8.00
N VAL A 291 -11.30 22.13 -8.28
CA VAL A 291 -9.88 21.93 -8.55
C VAL A 291 -9.64 22.05 -10.04
N PRO A 292 -8.76 22.95 -10.53
CA PRO A 292 -8.51 23.11 -11.96
C PRO A 292 -7.65 21.98 -12.55
N ASP A 293 -7.68 21.83 -13.87
CA ASP A 293 -6.88 20.84 -14.61
C ASP A 293 -5.36 21.04 -14.48
N THR A 294 -4.92 22.20 -13.99
CA THR A 294 -3.49 22.49 -13.75
C THR A 294 -2.92 21.83 -12.51
N VAL A 295 -3.75 21.44 -11.56
CA VAL A 295 -3.33 20.75 -10.34
C VAL A 295 -2.94 19.32 -10.67
N THR A 296 -1.66 18.99 -10.48
CA THR A 296 -1.09 17.66 -10.73
C THR A 296 -0.76 16.90 -9.45
N GLU A 297 -0.66 17.60 -8.32
CA GLU A 297 -0.35 17.03 -7.02
C GLU A 297 -1.39 17.45 -5.98
N LEU A 298 -1.91 16.47 -5.25
CA LEU A 298 -2.78 16.63 -4.08
C LEU A 298 -2.05 16.06 -2.87
N GLY A 299 -1.99 16.81 -1.78
CA GLY A 299 -1.46 16.34 -0.50
C GLY A 299 -2.45 15.44 0.24
N ASP A 300 -1.94 14.62 1.16
CA ASP A 300 -2.77 13.83 2.05
C ASP A 300 -3.69 14.74 2.86
N GLY A 301 -4.91 14.32 3.17
CA GLY A 301 -5.88 15.11 3.93
C GLY A 301 -6.26 16.48 3.32
N ALA A 302 -5.92 16.75 2.04
CA ALA A 302 -6.01 18.09 1.43
C ALA A 302 -7.36 18.78 1.63
N PHE A 303 -8.45 18.03 1.75
CA PHE A 303 -9.82 18.53 1.97
C PHE A 303 -10.48 17.91 3.20
N GLU A 304 -9.75 17.30 4.13
CA GLU A 304 -10.34 16.58 5.26
C GLU A 304 -11.11 17.48 6.25
N TYR A 305 -12.05 16.87 6.99
CA TYR A 305 -12.84 17.53 8.04
C TYR A 305 -13.68 18.75 7.59
N ASN A 306 -14.11 18.80 6.33
CA ASN A 306 -14.98 19.85 5.80
C ASN A 306 -16.46 19.46 5.95
N GLU A 307 -17.03 19.61 7.15
CA GLU A 307 -18.42 19.21 7.44
C GLU A 307 -19.47 19.95 6.57
N SER A 308 -19.13 21.13 6.05
CA SER A 308 -19.99 21.96 5.20
C SER A 308 -19.85 21.69 3.71
N LEU A 309 -18.82 20.95 3.29
CA LEU A 309 -18.52 20.69 1.88
C LEU A 309 -19.57 19.74 1.29
N GLU A 310 -20.34 20.22 0.31
CA GLU A 310 -21.36 19.42 -0.38
C GLU A 310 -20.89 18.92 -1.75
N THR A 311 -20.01 19.64 -2.41
CA THR A 311 -19.58 19.33 -3.78
C THR A 311 -18.07 19.54 -3.95
N LEU A 312 -17.38 18.51 -4.45
CA LEU A 312 -15.96 18.55 -4.83
C LEU A 312 -15.80 18.10 -6.27
N ILE A 313 -15.17 18.94 -7.09
CA ILE A 313 -14.90 18.66 -8.50
C ILE A 313 -13.39 18.61 -8.70
N PHE A 314 -12.84 17.41 -9.00
CA PHE A 314 -11.44 17.25 -9.34
C PHE A 314 -11.18 17.60 -10.81
N GLY A 315 -10.08 18.31 -11.05
CA GLY A 315 -9.55 18.58 -12.39
C GLY A 315 -8.82 17.35 -12.97
N LYS A 316 -8.54 17.37 -14.26
CA LYS A 316 -7.93 16.27 -15.00
C LYS A 316 -6.40 16.17 -14.87
N GLY A 317 -5.76 17.10 -14.16
CA GLY A 317 -4.29 17.13 -14.03
C GLY A 317 -3.74 16.10 -13.04
N ALA A 318 -4.45 15.85 -11.95
CA ALA A 318 -4.05 14.85 -10.96
C ALA A 318 -4.26 13.42 -11.49
N THR A 319 -3.35 12.52 -11.12
CA THR A 319 -3.45 11.09 -11.45
C THR A 319 -3.77 10.23 -10.24
N SER A 320 -3.73 10.81 -9.03
CA SER A 320 -4.02 10.14 -7.77
C SER A 320 -4.86 11.00 -6.85
N ILE A 321 -5.81 10.38 -6.15
CA ILE A 321 -6.47 10.93 -4.98
C ILE A 321 -5.79 10.32 -3.76
N PRO A 322 -5.11 11.10 -2.92
CA PRO A 322 -4.24 10.60 -1.87
C PRO A 322 -5.00 10.11 -0.64
N TYR A 323 -4.23 9.60 0.32
CA TYR A 323 -4.70 9.09 1.60
C TYR A 323 -5.48 10.16 2.36
N CYS A 324 -6.64 9.79 2.95
CA CYS A 324 -7.52 10.66 3.72
C CYS A 324 -7.95 11.96 3.02
N CYS A 325 -7.84 12.06 1.70
CA CYS A 325 -8.04 13.29 0.91
C CYS A 325 -9.30 14.10 1.32
N CYS A 326 -10.42 13.43 1.55
CA CYS A 326 -11.72 13.98 2.00
C CYS A 326 -12.22 13.25 3.25
N TYR A 327 -11.30 12.85 4.14
CA TYR A 327 -11.66 12.12 5.34
C TYR A 327 -12.58 12.97 6.23
N TYR A 328 -13.69 12.37 6.68
CA TYR A 328 -14.64 13.02 7.58
C TYR A 328 -15.41 14.22 6.98
N ASP A 329 -15.53 14.31 5.66
CA ASP A 329 -16.35 15.31 4.95
C ASP A 329 -17.82 14.88 4.99
N ARG A 330 -18.44 14.97 6.14
CA ARG A 330 -19.80 14.45 6.39
C ARG A 330 -20.89 15.07 5.52
N GLY A 331 -20.70 16.33 5.07
CA GLY A 331 -21.62 17.04 4.19
C GLY A 331 -21.49 16.66 2.71
N LEU A 332 -20.42 15.97 2.31
CA LEU A 332 -20.10 15.71 0.91
C LEU A 332 -21.13 14.78 0.26
N LYS A 333 -21.83 15.29 -0.75
CA LYS A 333 -22.90 14.60 -1.50
C LYS A 333 -22.45 14.26 -2.92
N ASN A 334 -21.68 15.16 -3.54
CA ASN A 334 -21.33 15.09 -4.94
C ASN A 334 -19.82 15.18 -5.13
N VAL A 335 -19.25 14.15 -5.73
CA VAL A 335 -17.83 14.09 -6.12
C VAL A 335 -17.72 13.80 -7.60
N THR A 336 -16.98 14.64 -8.33
CA THR A 336 -16.64 14.39 -9.73
C THR A 336 -15.19 13.94 -9.82
N ILE A 337 -14.97 12.69 -10.21
CA ILE A 337 -13.66 12.09 -10.41
C ILE A 337 -13.45 11.90 -11.92
N PRO A 338 -12.54 12.67 -12.56
CA PRO A 338 -12.36 12.63 -14.01
C PRO A 338 -11.58 11.40 -14.49
N GLU A 339 -11.71 11.08 -15.78
CA GLU A 339 -10.77 10.18 -16.45
C GLU A 339 -9.34 10.74 -16.34
N GLY A 340 -8.35 9.84 -16.13
CA GLY A 340 -6.96 10.20 -15.86
C GLY A 340 -6.55 9.92 -14.42
N ILE A 341 -7.48 9.92 -13.46
CA ILE A 341 -7.22 9.39 -12.11
C ILE A 341 -7.01 7.88 -12.23
N THR A 342 -5.83 7.42 -11.85
CA THR A 342 -5.42 6.00 -11.90
C THR A 342 -5.36 5.34 -10.51
N THR A 343 -5.25 6.16 -9.46
CA THR A 343 -5.10 5.71 -8.08
C THR A 343 -6.07 6.44 -7.16
N ILE A 344 -6.75 5.71 -6.28
CA ILE A 344 -7.46 6.26 -5.12
C ILE A 344 -6.94 5.52 -3.89
N GLU A 345 -6.33 6.27 -2.97
CA GLU A 345 -5.68 5.66 -1.82
C GLU A 345 -6.66 5.36 -0.69
N ASP A 346 -6.17 4.69 0.36
CA ASP A 346 -7.00 4.24 1.48
C ASP A 346 -7.64 5.43 2.20
N ALA A 347 -8.84 5.23 2.75
CA ALA A 347 -9.62 6.21 3.50
C ALA A 347 -9.89 7.56 2.79
N ALA A 348 -9.63 7.69 1.47
CA ALA A 348 -9.75 8.95 0.74
C ALA A 348 -11.11 9.66 0.92
N PHE A 349 -12.21 8.92 1.14
CA PHE A 349 -13.56 9.42 1.37
C PHE A 349 -14.24 8.75 2.58
N TRP A 350 -13.47 8.31 3.57
CA TRP A 350 -14.02 7.69 4.78
C TRP A 350 -14.73 8.73 5.63
N TRP A 351 -15.84 8.31 6.26
CA TRP A 351 -16.73 9.16 7.03
C TRP A 351 -17.41 10.27 6.22
N CYS A 352 -17.43 10.19 4.88
CA CYS A 352 -18.29 11.01 4.02
C CYS A 352 -19.73 10.47 4.05
N THR A 353 -20.40 10.61 5.18
CA THR A 353 -21.67 9.92 5.46
C THR A 353 -22.86 10.38 4.60
N SER A 354 -22.74 11.50 3.88
CA SER A 354 -23.74 11.98 2.92
C SER A 354 -23.45 11.54 1.48
N LEU A 355 -22.31 10.86 1.21
CA LEU A 355 -21.94 10.40 -0.12
C LEU A 355 -22.62 9.05 -0.42
N GLU A 356 -23.84 9.11 -0.95
CA GLU A 356 -24.64 7.90 -1.27
C GLU A 356 -24.05 7.12 -2.46
N SER A 357 -23.49 7.82 -3.43
CA SER A 357 -22.92 7.20 -4.62
C SER A 357 -21.75 7.97 -5.20
N VAL A 358 -20.83 7.26 -5.86
CA VAL A 358 -19.69 7.83 -6.58
C VAL A 358 -19.51 7.12 -7.92
N THR A 359 -19.23 7.91 -8.97
CA THR A 359 -18.87 7.38 -10.28
C THR A 359 -17.34 7.36 -10.43
N LEU A 360 -16.77 6.18 -10.64
CA LEU A 360 -15.35 5.99 -10.84
C LEU A 360 -14.99 5.88 -12.32
N PRO A 361 -13.89 6.53 -12.75
CA PRO A 361 -13.43 6.48 -14.13
C PRO A 361 -12.87 5.08 -14.48
N THR A 362 -12.80 4.81 -15.78
CA THR A 362 -12.23 3.55 -16.30
C THR A 362 -10.72 3.46 -16.14
N SER A 363 -10.06 4.59 -15.94
CA SER A 363 -8.61 4.71 -15.76
C SER A 363 -8.07 4.15 -14.43
N ILE A 364 -8.93 3.80 -13.46
CA ILE A 364 -8.50 3.28 -12.15
C ILE A 364 -7.72 1.97 -12.32
N THR A 365 -6.49 1.96 -11.80
CA THR A 365 -5.59 0.80 -11.76
C THR A 365 -5.14 0.41 -10.36
N LYS A 366 -5.30 1.31 -9.37
CA LYS A 366 -5.01 1.07 -7.96
C LYS A 366 -6.08 1.71 -7.09
N ILE A 367 -6.69 0.92 -6.24
CA ILE A 367 -7.71 1.38 -5.30
C ILE A 367 -7.78 0.35 -4.16
N THR A 368 -7.93 0.81 -2.92
CA THR A 368 -7.99 -0.08 -1.76
C THR A 368 -9.35 0.02 -1.07
N ARG A 369 -9.47 0.82 -0.05
CA ARG A 369 -10.70 1.00 0.72
C ARG A 369 -11.01 2.49 0.92
N PRO A 370 -11.27 3.24 -0.17
CA PRO A 370 -11.44 4.69 -0.09
C PRO A 370 -12.80 5.14 0.44
N PHE A 371 -13.84 4.29 0.40
CA PHE A 371 -15.23 4.65 0.73
C PHE A 371 -15.77 3.80 1.88
N GLU A 372 -16.81 4.31 2.54
CA GLU A 372 -17.65 3.50 3.42
C GLU A 372 -18.28 2.32 2.67
N LYS A 373 -18.52 1.22 3.41
CA LYS A 373 -19.10 -0.01 2.83
C LYS A 373 -20.44 0.22 2.13
N ASP A 374 -21.22 1.18 2.60
CA ASP A 374 -22.57 1.45 2.09
C ASP A 374 -22.59 2.43 0.90
N THR A 375 -21.48 3.12 0.59
CA THR A 375 -21.40 4.02 -0.58
C THR A 375 -21.52 3.24 -1.87
N LYS A 376 -22.51 3.57 -2.71
CA LYS A 376 -22.71 2.92 -4.00
C LYS A 376 -21.64 3.35 -5.01
N VAL A 377 -20.89 2.42 -5.54
CA VAL A 377 -19.90 2.67 -6.58
C VAL A 377 -20.46 2.33 -7.96
N ILE A 378 -20.38 3.28 -8.88
CA ILE A 378 -20.79 3.17 -10.27
C ILE A 378 -19.52 3.24 -11.13
N THR A 379 -19.29 2.23 -11.98
CA THR A 379 -18.12 2.21 -12.86
C THR A 379 -18.38 1.40 -14.13
N GLN A 380 -17.69 1.78 -15.21
CA GLN A 380 -17.57 0.99 -16.44
C GLN A 380 -16.29 0.14 -16.45
N ASN A 381 -15.43 0.25 -15.42
CA ASN A 381 -14.24 -0.58 -15.29
C ASN A 381 -14.63 -2.00 -14.84
N LYS A 382 -14.71 -2.92 -15.80
CA LYS A 382 -15.12 -4.31 -15.57
C LYS A 382 -14.15 -5.11 -14.68
N ASN A 383 -12.93 -4.61 -14.50
CA ASN A 383 -11.91 -5.25 -13.67
C ASN A 383 -11.91 -4.71 -12.23
N LEU A 384 -12.68 -3.67 -11.94
CA LEU A 384 -12.81 -3.16 -10.58
C LEU A 384 -13.86 -3.98 -9.82
N ILE A 385 -13.42 -4.70 -8.81
CA ILE A 385 -14.25 -5.61 -8.02
C ILE A 385 -14.25 -5.13 -6.58
N ARG A 386 -15.43 -4.96 -6.01
CA ARG A 386 -15.60 -4.66 -4.58
C ARG A 386 -15.69 -5.97 -3.81
N LEU A 387 -14.92 -6.08 -2.74
CA LEU A 387 -14.89 -7.24 -1.86
C LEU A 387 -15.96 -7.13 -0.76
N GLU A 388 -16.20 -8.22 -0.04
CA GLU A 388 -17.24 -8.28 1.01
C GLU A 388 -16.97 -7.34 2.19
N ASP A 389 -15.70 -7.08 2.50
CA ASP A 389 -15.29 -6.13 3.55
C ASP A 389 -15.42 -4.66 3.12
N GLY A 390 -15.81 -4.40 1.87
CA GLY A 390 -15.97 -3.07 1.27
C GLY A 390 -14.71 -2.53 0.58
N SER A 391 -13.57 -3.23 0.68
CA SER A 391 -12.35 -2.91 -0.07
C SER A 391 -12.50 -3.20 -1.57
N PHE A 392 -11.52 -2.80 -2.36
CA PHE A 392 -11.53 -3.01 -3.80
C PHE A 392 -10.26 -3.71 -4.27
N THR A 393 -10.43 -4.51 -5.32
CA THR A 393 -9.30 -5.06 -6.06
C THR A 393 -9.50 -4.85 -7.56
N ILE A 394 -8.40 -4.75 -8.28
CA ILE A 394 -8.41 -4.82 -9.75
C ILE A 394 -8.07 -6.26 -10.11
N GLY A 395 -9.08 -6.98 -10.57
CA GLY A 395 -8.98 -8.42 -10.81
C GLY A 395 -9.96 -8.93 -11.84
N PHE A 396 -10.04 -10.25 -11.92
CA PHE A 396 -10.99 -10.99 -12.75
C PHE A 396 -11.27 -12.34 -12.11
N TYR A 397 -12.41 -12.93 -12.44
CA TYR A 397 -12.78 -14.25 -11.96
C TYR A 397 -12.32 -15.35 -12.91
N VAL A 398 -11.73 -16.41 -12.34
CA VAL A 398 -11.34 -17.63 -13.03
C VAL A 398 -12.20 -18.78 -12.54
N ASN A 399 -12.87 -19.49 -13.45
CA ASN A 399 -13.68 -20.66 -13.11
C ASN A 399 -12.81 -21.90 -13.06
N VAL A 400 -12.64 -22.47 -11.89
CA VAL A 400 -11.87 -23.71 -11.66
C VAL A 400 -12.85 -24.88 -11.51
N ALA A 401 -12.80 -25.81 -12.46
CA ALA A 401 -13.57 -27.06 -12.41
C ALA A 401 -12.67 -28.18 -11.83
N ALA A 402 -13.03 -28.68 -10.65
CA ALA A 402 -12.28 -29.69 -9.92
C ALA A 402 -13.20 -30.59 -9.10
N LYS A 403 -12.67 -31.67 -8.54
CA LYS A 403 -13.41 -32.59 -7.68
C LYS A 403 -13.15 -32.26 -6.21
N GLU A 404 -14.22 -32.02 -5.45
CA GLU A 404 -14.20 -31.90 -3.99
C GLU A 404 -14.21 -33.29 -3.37
N MET A 405 -13.17 -33.60 -2.60
CA MET A 405 -12.88 -34.95 -2.08
C MET A 405 -13.23 -35.05 -0.59
N TYR A 406 -14.52 -35.02 -0.26
CA TYR A 406 -14.99 -35.00 1.12
C TYR A 406 -14.63 -36.26 1.93
N LYS A 407 -14.55 -37.43 1.30
CA LYS A 407 -14.09 -38.66 1.98
C LYS A 407 -12.67 -38.48 2.51
N ASN A 408 -11.79 -37.88 1.71
CA ASN A 408 -10.42 -37.57 2.10
C ASN A 408 -10.38 -36.51 3.20
N THR A 409 -11.22 -35.48 3.09
CA THR A 409 -11.39 -34.40 4.07
C THR A 409 -11.69 -34.96 5.47
N PHE A 410 -12.73 -35.76 5.61
CA PHE A 410 -13.09 -36.35 6.91
C PHE A 410 -12.09 -37.40 7.41
N LYS A 411 -11.40 -38.08 6.50
CA LYS A 411 -10.32 -38.99 6.89
C LYS A 411 -9.12 -38.24 7.47
N VAL A 412 -8.80 -37.06 6.96
CA VAL A 412 -7.77 -36.18 7.57
C VAL A 412 -8.19 -35.73 8.96
N LEU A 413 -9.47 -35.40 9.20
CA LEU A 413 -9.96 -35.04 10.54
C LEU A 413 -9.73 -36.16 11.55
N GLU A 414 -10.03 -37.41 11.19
CA GLU A 414 -9.74 -38.57 12.06
C GLU A 414 -8.26 -38.65 12.41
N LEU A 415 -7.38 -38.44 11.43
CA LEU A 415 -5.94 -38.48 11.62
C LEU A 415 -5.43 -37.32 12.47
N VAL A 416 -5.95 -36.10 12.28
CA VAL A 416 -5.67 -34.93 13.11
C VAL A 416 -6.01 -35.24 14.57
N ASN A 417 -7.22 -35.71 14.84
CA ASN A 417 -7.69 -35.99 16.18
C ASN A 417 -6.94 -37.16 16.83
N LYS A 418 -6.50 -38.14 16.02
CA LYS A 418 -5.59 -39.19 16.51
C LYS A 418 -4.26 -38.63 17.00
N GLU A 419 -3.63 -37.72 16.28
CA GLU A 419 -2.38 -37.09 16.72
C GLU A 419 -2.59 -36.18 17.94
N ARG A 420 -3.68 -35.42 17.98
CA ARG A 420 -4.03 -34.56 19.13
C ARG A 420 -4.22 -35.38 20.42
N ARG A 421 -4.94 -36.49 20.36
CA ARG A 421 -5.14 -37.39 21.51
C ARG A 421 -3.84 -37.99 22.04
N LYS A 422 -2.84 -38.24 21.18
CA LYS A 422 -1.50 -38.71 21.63
C LYS A 422 -0.79 -37.67 22.53
N GLU A 423 -1.05 -36.37 22.28
CA GLU A 423 -0.49 -35.26 23.06
C GLU A 423 -1.44 -34.79 24.17
N GLY A 424 -2.51 -35.55 24.48
CA GLY A 424 -3.47 -35.22 25.52
C GLY A 424 -4.40 -34.03 25.20
N LEU A 425 -4.51 -33.66 23.93
CA LEU A 425 -5.34 -32.52 23.48
C LEU A 425 -6.75 -33.00 23.08
N SER A 426 -7.73 -32.12 23.28
CA SER A 426 -9.11 -32.35 22.84
C SER A 426 -9.21 -32.46 21.31
N ASP A 427 -10.16 -33.24 20.86
CA ASP A 427 -10.49 -33.36 19.43
C ASP A 427 -10.95 -32.01 18.87
N LEU A 428 -10.58 -31.73 17.62
CA LEU A 428 -11.16 -30.63 16.84
C LEU A 428 -12.46 -31.10 16.19
N VAL A 429 -13.41 -30.19 16.13
CA VAL A 429 -14.72 -30.41 15.48
C VAL A 429 -14.67 -29.82 14.05
N MET A 430 -15.20 -30.55 13.05
CA MET A 430 -15.38 -30.01 11.72
C MET A 430 -16.44 -28.92 11.77
N ASP A 431 -16.07 -27.68 11.49
CA ASP A 431 -16.97 -26.53 11.44
C ASP A 431 -17.38 -26.26 9.98
N GLN A 432 -18.68 -26.00 9.75
CA GLN A 432 -19.22 -25.84 8.39
C GLN A 432 -18.59 -24.68 7.64
N SER A 433 -18.48 -23.51 8.28
CA SER A 433 -17.94 -22.31 7.62
C SER A 433 -16.47 -22.46 7.31
N LEU A 434 -15.69 -23.07 8.21
CA LEU A 434 -14.29 -23.36 7.98
C LEU A 434 -14.08 -24.45 6.93
N LEU A 435 -14.96 -25.47 6.86
CA LEU A 435 -14.93 -26.50 5.82
C LEU A 435 -15.10 -25.89 4.42
N GLU A 436 -16.12 -25.02 4.27
CA GLU A 436 -16.36 -24.31 3.01
C GLU A 436 -15.20 -23.40 2.64
N THR A 437 -14.62 -22.70 3.62
CA THR A 437 -13.42 -21.88 3.46
C THR A 437 -12.21 -22.71 3.02
N ALA A 438 -11.93 -23.81 3.70
CA ALA A 438 -10.80 -24.69 3.34
C ALA A 438 -10.99 -25.30 1.94
N MET A 439 -12.23 -25.61 1.55
CA MET A 439 -12.53 -26.10 0.21
C MET A 439 -12.30 -25.00 -0.84
N LEU A 440 -12.77 -23.76 -0.61
CA LEU A 440 -12.50 -22.60 -1.48
C LEU A 440 -10.98 -22.36 -1.60
N ARG A 441 -10.25 -22.34 -0.49
CA ARG A 441 -8.80 -22.21 -0.47
C ARG A 441 -8.10 -23.32 -1.26
N GLY A 442 -8.66 -24.52 -1.29
CA GLY A 442 -8.20 -25.60 -2.16
C GLY A 442 -8.26 -25.23 -3.65
N PHE A 443 -9.37 -24.62 -4.10
CA PHE A 443 -9.52 -24.11 -5.47
C PHE A 443 -8.59 -22.91 -5.74
N GLU A 444 -8.43 -22.00 -4.80
CA GLU A 444 -7.51 -20.86 -4.90
C GLU A 444 -6.05 -21.33 -5.06
N ASN A 445 -5.64 -22.37 -4.31
CA ASN A 445 -4.30 -22.95 -4.40
C ASN A 445 -4.00 -23.65 -5.75
N VAL A 446 -5.03 -23.99 -6.52
CA VAL A 446 -4.85 -24.42 -7.93
C VAL A 446 -4.32 -23.27 -8.78
N ILE A 447 -4.81 -22.05 -8.55
CA ILE A 447 -4.39 -20.84 -9.27
C ILE A 447 -3.05 -20.32 -8.74
N TYR A 448 -2.99 -20.08 -7.44
CA TYR A 448 -1.84 -19.49 -6.76
C TYR A 448 -1.56 -20.23 -5.45
N TRP A 449 -0.57 -21.12 -5.49
CA TRP A 449 -0.21 -21.93 -4.33
C TRP A 449 0.58 -21.13 -3.31
N SER A 450 -0.11 -20.50 -2.37
CA SER A 450 0.41 -19.59 -1.37
C SER A 450 -0.55 -19.48 -0.19
N HIS A 451 -0.05 -19.01 0.97
CA HIS A 451 -0.88 -18.51 2.07
C HIS A 451 -1.56 -17.17 1.72
N THR A 452 -1.00 -16.40 0.79
CA THR A 452 -1.69 -15.27 0.18
C THR A 452 -2.69 -15.77 -0.84
N ARG A 453 -3.88 -15.21 -0.87
CA ARG A 453 -4.94 -15.56 -1.82
C ARG A 453 -4.65 -15.02 -3.23
N PRO A 454 -5.24 -15.56 -4.28
CA PRO A 454 -5.06 -15.03 -5.64
C PRO A 454 -5.56 -13.59 -5.83
N ASP A 455 -6.47 -13.11 -4.98
CA ASP A 455 -6.94 -11.72 -4.96
C ASP A 455 -5.95 -10.75 -4.30
N GLY A 456 -4.87 -11.27 -3.73
CA GLY A 456 -3.80 -10.51 -3.09
C GLY A 456 -3.96 -10.32 -1.59
N GLU A 457 -5.06 -10.82 -1.02
CA GLU A 457 -5.34 -10.74 0.40
C GLU A 457 -4.67 -11.88 1.18
N GLU A 458 -4.49 -11.71 2.48
CA GLU A 458 -4.02 -12.76 3.37
C GLU A 458 -5.05 -13.91 3.47
N CYS A 459 -4.60 -15.14 3.73
CA CYS A 459 -5.50 -16.30 3.84
C CYS A 459 -6.63 -16.11 4.86
N PHE A 460 -6.38 -15.33 5.92
CA PHE A 460 -7.35 -15.03 6.97
C PHE A 460 -8.53 -14.16 6.49
N SER A 461 -8.40 -13.45 5.37
CA SER A 461 -9.51 -12.70 4.77
C SER A 461 -10.61 -13.62 4.19
N ALA A 462 -10.29 -14.90 3.97
CA ALA A 462 -11.28 -15.88 3.48
C ALA A 462 -12.37 -16.20 4.52
N ASN A 463 -12.05 -16.05 5.82
CA ASN A 463 -13.00 -16.24 6.90
C ASN A 463 -12.45 -15.60 8.19
N SER A 464 -13.20 -14.68 8.78
CA SER A 464 -12.80 -13.95 10.00
C SER A 464 -12.61 -14.83 11.25
N ARG A 465 -13.12 -16.07 11.22
CA ARG A 465 -12.96 -17.07 12.30
C ARG A 465 -11.70 -17.92 12.15
N MET A 466 -11.01 -17.80 11.02
CA MET A 466 -9.79 -18.54 10.72
C MET A 466 -8.59 -17.93 11.44
N MET A 467 -7.90 -18.74 12.26
CA MET A 467 -6.76 -18.35 13.08
C MET A 467 -5.46 -19.08 12.71
N GLY A 468 -5.50 -20.01 11.77
CA GLY A 468 -4.35 -20.75 11.28
C GLY A 468 -4.64 -21.45 9.98
N GLU A 469 -3.63 -21.61 9.14
CA GLU A 469 -3.74 -22.34 7.88
C GLU A 469 -2.56 -23.29 7.69
N ASN A 470 -2.86 -24.52 7.21
CA ASN A 470 -1.89 -25.43 6.63
C ASN A 470 -2.28 -25.72 5.18
N ILE A 471 -1.32 -25.65 4.26
CA ILE A 471 -1.52 -26.00 2.85
C ILE A 471 -0.53 -27.09 2.42
N ALA A 472 -0.95 -27.96 1.52
CA ALA A 472 -0.09 -28.97 0.91
C ALA A 472 -0.58 -29.33 -0.50
N THR A 473 0.33 -29.78 -1.35
CA THR A 473 0.00 -30.27 -2.70
C THR A 473 0.86 -31.45 -3.10
N GLY A 474 0.27 -32.37 -3.90
CA GLY A 474 0.96 -33.53 -4.46
C GLY A 474 0.89 -34.82 -3.64
N GLN A 475 0.49 -34.77 -2.36
CA GLN A 475 0.20 -35.96 -1.57
C GLN A 475 -1.09 -36.62 -2.05
N THR A 476 -1.05 -37.93 -2.29
CA THR A 476 -2.17 -38.64 -2.95
C THR A 476 -3.12 -39.33 -1.98
N SER A 477 -2.83 -39.30 -0.68
CA SER A 477 -3.72 -39.84 0.35
C SER A 477 -3.74 -38.99 1.64
N PRO A 478 -4.78 -39.12 2.46
CA PRO A 478 -4.88 -38.51 3.78
C PRO A 478 -3.69 -38.80 4.69
N GLU A 479 -3.18 -40.05 4.68
CA GLU A 479 -2.06 -40.45 5.50
C GLU A 479 -0.75 -39.77 5.05
N GLN A 480 -0.56 -39.63 3.73
CA GLN A 480 0.62 -38.94 3.19
C GLN A 480 0.63 -37.47 3.54
N VAL A 481 -0.48 -36.77 3.40
CA VAL A 481 -0.55 -35.35 3.71
C VAL A 481 -0.41 -35.10 5.21
N MET A 482 -1.07 -35.93 6.04
CA MET A 482 -0.93 -35.85 7.48
C MET A 482 0.50 -36.08 7.95
N ASN A 483 1.19 -37.09 7.39
CA ASN A 483 2.59 -37.33 7.67
C ASN A 483 3.49 -36.16 7.24
N ALA A 484 3.23 -35.56 6.08
CA ALA A 484 3.96 -34.38 5.63
C ALA A 484 3.79 -33.19 6.58
N TRP A 485 2.58 -32.91 7.02
CA TRP A 485 2.30 -31.83 7.97
C TRP A 485 2.91 -32.09 9.36
N MET A 486 2.82 -33.30 9.89
CA MET A 486 3.41 -33.64 11.19
C MET A 486 4.93 -33.60 11.20
N ASN A 487 5.59 -33.79 10.06
CA ASN A 487 7.05 -33.66 9.90
C ASN A 487 7.51 -32.21 9.65
N SER A 488 6.60 -31.26 9.53
CA SER A 488 6.89 -29.82 9.40
C SER A 488 6.56 -29.12 10.72
N SER A 489 7.53 -28.44 11.33
CA SER A 489 7.36 -27.82 12.64
C SER A 489 6.21 -26.81 12.68
N GLY A 490 6.06 -25.96 11.66
CA GLY A 490 4.98 -24.96 11.57
C GLY A 490 3.60 -25.63 11.41
N HIS A 491 3.47 -26.56 10.47
CA HIS A 491 2.19 -27.26 10.25
C HIS A 491 1.80 -28.10 11.47
N ARG A 492 2.77 -28.78 12.10
CA ARG A 492 2.55 -29.55 13.33
C ARG A 492 2.08 -28.65 14.47
N ALA A 493 2.66 -27.45 14.62
CA ALA A 493 2.26 -26.51 15.66
C ALA A 493 0.79 -26.08 15.49
N ASN A 494 0.29 -25.87 14.28
CA ASN A 494 -1.12 -25.62 14.04
C ASN A 494 -1.99 -26.82 14.42
N ILE A 495 -1.63 -28.03 14.00
CA ILE A 495 -2.40 -29.26 14.31
C ILE A 495 -2.49 -29.48 15.83
N LEU A 496 -1.42 -29.23 16.55
CA LEU A 496 -1.33 -29.43 18.01
C LEU A 496 -1.63 -28.17 18.82
N GLY A 497 -2.10 -27.09 18.22
CA GLY A 497 -2.47 -25.87 18.92
C GLY A 497 -3.58 -26.13 19.94
N SER A 498 -3.30 -25.85 21.23
CA SER A 498 -4.24 -26.13 22.34
C SER A 498 -5.44 -25.19 22.38
N THR A 499 -5.32 -24.01 21.77
CA THR A 499 -6.38 -22.99 21.70
C THR A 499 -7.45 -23.30 20.66
N TYR A 500 -7.15 -24.13 19.67
CA TYR A 500 -8.10 -24.46 18.60
C TYR A 500 -9.14 -25.46 19.09
N LYS A 501 -10.40 -25.21 18.66
CA LYS A 501 -11.58 -26.04 18.95
C LYS A 501 -12.24 -26.57 17.69
N SER A 502 -12.07 -25.87 16.57
CA SER A 502 -12.65 -26.22 15.28
C SER A 502 -11.61 -26.26 14.16
N ILE A 503 -11.96 -26.96 13.11
CA ILE A 503 -11.16 -27.09 11.91
C ILE A 503 -12.06 -27.17 10.69
N GLY A 504 -11.63 -26.55 9.58
CA GLY A 504 -12.11 -26.86 8.24
C GLY A 504 -11.01 -27.57 7.46
N ILE A 505 -11.35 -28.59 6.70
CA ILE A 505 -10.39 -29.31 5.86
C ILE A 505 -10.90 -29.35 4.43
N GLY A 506 -10.10 -28.86 3.49
CA GLY A 506 -10.35 -28.91 2.06
C GLY A 506 -9.43 -29.91 1.37
N CYS A 507 -10.00 -30.68 0.45
CA CYS A 507 -9.26 -31.56 -0.45
C CYS A 507 -9.82 -31.42 -1.87
N VAL A 508 -9.07 -30.81 -2.76
CA VAL A 508 -9.45 -30.58 -4.17
C VAL A 508 -8.55 -31.41 -5.07
N TYR A 509 -9.16 -32.15 -6.00
CA TYR A 509 -8.45 -32.98 -6.97
C TYR A 509 -8.70 -32.45 -8.39
N ILE A 510 -7.62 -32.18 -9.10
CA ILE A 510 -7.65 -31.77 -10.50
C ILE A 510 -6.49 -32.39 -11.26
N GLN A 511 -6.78 -33.06 -12.37
CA GLN A 511 -5.80 -33.65 -13.31
C GLN A 511 -4.62 -34.38 -12.65
N GLY A 512 -4.89 -35.28 -11.70
CA GLY A 512 -3.86 -36.09 -11.04
C GLY A 512 -3.20 -35.42 -9.83
N THR A 513 -3.53 -34.16 -9.53
CA THR A 513 -2.94 -33.41 -8.42
C THR A 513 -3.98 -33.16 -7.34
N TYR A 514 -3.61 -33.37 -6.08
CA TYR A 514 -4.40 -33.04 -4.91
C TYR A 514 -3.88 -31.74 -4.26
N TYR A 515 -4.80 -30.87 -3.87
CA TYR A 515 -4.57 -29.66 -3.09
C TYR A 515 -5.28 -29.81 -1.76
N TRP A 516 -4.53 -29.63 -0.66
CA TRP A 516 -5.00 -29.87 0.69
C TRP A 516 -4.88 -28.58 1.50
N VAL A 517 -5.90 -28.29 2.30
CA VAL A 517 -5.96 -27.12 3.17
C VAL A 517 -6.55 -27.52 4.52
N GLN A 518 -6.00 -26.97 5.60
CA GLN A 518 -6.57 -26.97 6.93
C GLN A 518 -6.72 -25.52 7.38
N CYS A 519 -7.91 -25.14 7.84
CA CYS A 519 -8.24 -23.85 8.45
C CYS A 519 -8.62 -24.10 9.91
N PHE A 520 -7.96 -23.45 10.85
CA PHE A 520 -8.17 -23.67 12.30
C PHE A 520 -8.93 -22.51 12.93
N GLY A 521 -9.86 -22.80 13.87
CA GLY A 521 -10.65 -21.83 14.60
C GLY A 521 -10.65 -22.08 16.12
N THR A 522 -10.92 -21.03 16.90
CA THR A 522 -10.94 -21.09 18.37
C THR A 522 -12.32 -21.32 18.98
N ASP A 523 -13.35 -21.29 18.17
CA ASP A 523 -14.76 -21.55 18.51
C ASP A 523 -15.39 -22.52 17.50
N VAL A 524 -16.59 -23.03 17.80
CA VAL A 524 -17.39 -23.86 16.91
C VAL A 524 -18.73 -23.15 16.71
N ASP A 525 -19.10 -22.87 15.46
CA ASP A 525 -20.41 -22.32 15.12
C ASP A 525 -21.38 -23.45 14.77
N THR A 526 -21.13 -24.15 13.67
CA THR A 526 -21.97 -25.26 13.22
C THR A 526 -21.10 -26.48 12.95
N SER A 527 -21.28 -27.53 13.76
CA SER A 527 -20.57 -28.80 13.55
C SER A 527 -21.21 -29.61 12.44
N VAL A 528 -20.35 -30.25 11.64
CA VAL A 528 -20.83 -31.13 10.54
C VAL A 528 -20.17 -32.50 10.59
N SER A 529 -20.91 -33.51 10.12
CA SER A 529 -20.46 -34.91 10.07
C SER A 529 -20.24 -35.40 8.62
N SER A 530 -19.46 -36.44 8.47
CA SER A 530 -19.14 -37.03 7.17
C SER A 530 -20.37 -37.55 6.39
N SER A 531 -21.43 -37.91 7.08
CA SER A 531 -22.67 -38.41 6.45
C SER A 531 -23.40 -37.39 5.59
N ALA A 532 -23.15 -36.07 5.84
CA ALA A 532 -23.76 -34.98 5.08
C ALA A 532 -23.02 -34.64 3.78
N TYR A 533 -21.86 -35.24 3.52
CA TYR A 533 -21.01 -34.86 2.41
C TYR A 533 -20.53 -36.05 1.57
N THR A 534 -20.55 -35.89 0.26
CA THR A 534 -20.04 -36.85 -0.71
C THR A 534 -19.12 -36.20 -1.70
N ASP A 535 -18.14 -36.97 -2.22
CA ASP A 535 -17.26 -36.52 -3.27
C ASP A 535 -18.08 -36.08 -4.50
N LYS A 536 -17.80 -34.89 -5.03
CA LYS A 536 -18.53 -34.32 -6.17
C LYS A 536 -17.62 -33.46 -7.06
N ASP A 537 -17.94 -33.41 -8.34
CA ASP A 537 -17.39 -32.43 -9.24
C ASP A 537 -18.05 -31.07 -8.97
N ASN A 538 -17.25 -30.03 -8.92
CA ASN A 538 -17.71 -28.67 -8.69
C ASN A 538 -16.90 -27.66 -9.50
N THR A 539 -17.50 -26.51 -9.78
CA THR A 539 -16.83 -25.37 -10.40
C THR A 539 -16.96 -24.17 -9.49
N ARG A 540 -15.84 -23.61 -9.05
CA ARG A 540 -15.84 -22.41 -8.24
C ARG A 540 -15.17 -21.25 -8.99
N SER A 541 -15.77 -20.07 -8.87
CA SER A 541 -15.19 -18.81 -9.37
C SER A 541 -14.18 -18.30 -8.36
N VAL A 542 -12.94 -18.19 -8.78
CA VAL A 542 -11.81 -17.69 -7.97
C VAL A 542 -11.44 -16.29 -8.46
N LEU A 543 -11.42 -15.33 -7.55
CA LEU A 543 -10.97 -13.98 -7.84
C LEU A 543 -9.44 -13.93 -7.93
N VAL A 544 -8.92 -13.38 -9.01
CA VAL A 544 -7.48 -13.22 -9.26
C VAL A 544 -7.16 -11.74 -9.44
N LYS A 545 -6.22 -11.22 -8.64
CA LYS A 545 -5.73 -9.86 -8.76
C LYS A 545 -4.99 -9.67 -10.07
N LYS A 546 -5.23 -8.54 -10.72
CA LYS A 546 -4.59 -8.15 -11.98
C LYS A 546 -3.13 -7.68 -11.75
N ASP A 547 -2.35 -8.50 -11.07
CA ASP A 547 -0.93 -8.26 -10.82
C ASP A 547 -0.14 -9.50 -11.26
N LYS A 548 1.02 -9.28 -11.86
CA LYS A 548 1.87 -10.33 -12.42
C LYS A 548 2.31 -11.39 -11.41
N GLU A 549 2.35 -11.04 -10.14
CA GLU A 549 2.68 -11.95 -9.05
C GLU A 549 1.63 -13.07 -8.89
N TYR A 550 0.35 -12.72 -9.05
CA TYR A 550 -0.79 -13.63 -8.89
C TYR A 550 -1.22 -14.28 -10.21
N TYR A 551 -0.69 -13.81 -11.33
CA TYR A 551 -1.05 -14.18 -12.68
C TYR A 551 0.04 -15.05 -13.33
N ASN A 552 0.23 -16.25 -12.82
CA ASN A 552 1.21 -17.19 -13.38
C ASN A 552 0.50 -18.23 -14.25
N VAL A 553 0.23 -17.87 -15.51
CA VAL A 553 -0.43 -18.72 -16.48
C VAL A 553 0.48 -18.97 -17.68
N GLU A 554 0.44 -20.17 -18.20
CA GLU A 554 1.14 -20.58 -19.43
C GLU A 554 0.13 -21.14 -20.44
N ILE A 555 0.43 -20.94 -21.74
CA ILE A 555 -0.24 -21.67 -22.82
C ILE A 555 0.67 -22.82 -23.23
N GLU A 556 0.14 -24.01 -23.26
CA GLU A 556 0.75 -25.15 -23.94
C GLU A 556 -0.02 -25.49 -25.20
N LEU A 557 0.72 -25.79 -26.26
CA LEU A 557 0.18 -26.28 -27.52
C LEU A 557 0.67 -27.72 -27.69
N SER A 558 -0.23 -28.64 -28.01
CA SER A 558 0.17 -30.04 -28.27
C SER A 558 1.15 -30.15 -29.43
N SER A 559 1.15 -29.17 -30.36
CA SER A 559 2.18 -28.96 -31.37
C SER A 559 2.24 -27.50 -31.79
N ASN A 560 3.43 -26.97 -32.00
CA ASN A 560 3.68 -25.65 -32.60
C ASN A 560 4.23 -25.72 -34.03
N ASN A 561 4.36 -26.93 -34.58
CA ASN A 561 4.74 -27.19 -35.97
C ASN A 561 3.69 -28.11 -36.60
N LEU A 562 2.89 -27.57 -37.48
CA LEU A 562 1.75 -28.23 -38.08
C LEU A 562 1.91 -28.28 -39.60
N ASN A 563 1.36 -29.29 -40.23
CA ASN A 563 1.15 -29.29 -41.67
C ASN A 563 -0.26 -28.76 -41.99
N VAL A 564 -0.47 -28.21 -43.21
CA VAL A 564 -1.80 -27.78 -43.63
C VAL A 564 -2.83 -28.91 -43.47
N GLY A 565 -3.92 -28.59 -42.76
CA GLY A 565 -5.00 -29.52 -42.41
C GLY A 565 -4.83 -30.21 -41.05
N GLU A 566 -3.68 -30.07 -40.37
CA GLU A 566 -3.51 -30.58 -39.01
C GLU A 566 -4.11 -29.64 -37.97
N THR A 567 -4.38 -30.21 -36.83
CA THR A 567 -4.87 -29.48 -35.64
C THR A 567 -3.94 -29.69 -34.45
N ALA A 568 -3.91 -28.73 -33.53
CA ALA A 568 -3.25 -28.85 -32.23
C ALA A 568 -4.20 -28.40 -31.12
N ASP A 569 -4.10 -29.03 -29.97
CA ASP A 569 -4.88 -28.64 -28.80
C ASP A 569 -4.18 -27.47 -28.10
N ILE A 570 -4.97 -26.56 -27.55
CA ILE A 570 -4.55 -25.44 -26.73
C ILE A 570 -4.90 -25.78 -25.28
N SER A 571 -3.92 -25.76 -24.42
CA SER A 571 -4.11 -25.91 -22.98
C SER A 571 -3.64 -24.66 -22.24
N VAL A 572 -4.43 -24.20 -21.31
CA VAL A 572 -4.07 -23.10 -20.39
C VAL A 572 -3.69 -23.72 -19.07
N ILE A 573 -2.49 -23.41 -18.60
CA ILE A 573 -1.94 -24.01 -17.38
C ILE A 573 -1.72 -22.94 -16.33
N TRP A 574 -2.39 -23.11 -15.20
CA TRP A 574 -2.22 -22.34 -13.99
C TRP A 574 -1.52 -23.19 -12.95
N ASN A 575 -0.42 -22.73 -12.38
CA ASN A 575 0.27 -23.44 -11.31
C ASN A 575 0.35 -24.97 -11.52
N ARG A 576 0.67 -25.41 -12.76
CA ARG A 576 0.73 -26.80 -13.24
C ARG A 576 -0.63 -27.52 -13.43
N SER A 577 -1.74 -26.85 -13.25
CA SER A 577 -3.06 -27.41 -13.50
C SER A 577 -3.70 -26.80 -14.75
N CYS A 578 -4.34 -27.64 -15.59
CA CYS A 578 -5.07 -27.16 -16.75
C CYS A 578 -6.45 -26.68 -16.32
N ILE A 579 -6.76 -25.41 -16.64
CA ILE A 579 -8.03 -24.79 -16.26
C ILE A 579 -8.76 -24.32 -17.51
N LYS A 580 -10.04 -24.63 -17.58
CA LYS A 580 -10.96 -24.10 -18.58
C LYS A 580 -11.64 -22.87 -18.02
N ASP A 581 -11.47 -21.74 -18.69
CA ASP A 581 -12.07 -20.47 -18.28
C ASP A 581 -12.74 -19.75 -19.45
N SER A 582 -13.96 -19.25 -19.24
CA SER A 582 -14.75 -18.53 -20.23
C SER A 582 -14.32 -17.05 -20.43
N GLY A 583 -13.55 -16.49 -19.48
CA GLY A 583 -13.03 -15.11 -19.56
C GLY A 583 -11.76 -14.95 -20.39
N LEU A 584 -11.20 -16.06 -20.85
CA LEU A 584 -9.95 -16.08 -21.57
C LEU A 584 -10.18 -15.84 -23.08
N ILE A 585 -9.46 -14.89 -23.63
CA ILE A 585 -9.44 -14.63 -25.08
C ILE A 585 -8.19 -15.26 -25.66
N ILE A 586 -8.37 -16.16 -26.62
CA ILE A 586 -7.28 -16.77 -27.38
C ILE A 586 -7.51 -16.44 -28.85
N GLN A 587 -6.53 -15.82 -29.48
CA GLN A 587 -6.64 -15.42 -30.90
C GLN A 587 -5.33 -15.66 -31.66
N SER A 588 -5.45 -15.81 -32.96
CA SER A 588 -4.32 -15.90 -33.88
C SER A 588 -4.00 -14.53 -34.48
N SER A 589 -2.72 -14.18 -34.55
CA SER A 589 -2.25 -12.97 -35.27
C SER A 589 -2.44 -13.10 -36.78
N ASN A 590 -2.61 -14.32 -37.27
CA ASN A 590 -2.84 -14.60 -38.70
C ASN A 590 -3.79 -15.80 -38.86
N PRO A 591 -5.12 -15.57 -38.77
CA PRO A 591 -6.12 -16.64 -38.86
C PRO A 591 -6.15 -17.34 -40.25
N SER A 592 -5.58 -16.72 -41.28
CA SER A 592 -5.47 -17.35 -42.61
C SER A 592 -4.39 -18.44 -42.61
N VAL A 593 -3.38 -18.37 -41.78
CA VAL A 593 -2.33 -19.39 -41.62
C VAL A 593 -2.74 -20.42 -40.57
N CYS A 594 -3.15 -19.97 -39.40
CA CYS A 594 -3.55 -20.82 -38.27
C CYS A 594 -4.73 -20.18 -37.55
N GLU A 595 -5.88 -20.82 -37.59
CA GLU A 595 -7.09 -20.36 -36.90
C GLU A 595 -7.21 -20.95 -35.49
N VAL A 596 -7.70 -20.14 -34.56
CA VAL A 596 -8.14 -20.59 -33.25
C VAL A 596 -9.64 -20.89 -33.27
N ASN A 597 -10.01 -22.12 -32.97
CA ASN A 597 -11.41 -22.55 -32.84
C ASN A 597 -11.62 -23.23 -31.49
N GLY A 598 -12.09 -22.46 -30.50
CA GLY A 598 -12.16 -22.88 -29.11
C GLY A 598 -10.77 -23.25 -28.58
N GLU A 599 -10.62 -24.45 -28.07
CA GLU A 599 -9.35 -24.99 -27.51
C GLU A 599 -8.47 -25.66 -28.59
N ARG A 600 -8.71 -25.39 -29.88
CA ARG A 600 -7.96 -26.00 -30.97
C ARG A 600 -7.40 -24.99 -31.96
N LEU A 601 -6.21 -25.29 -32.44
CA LEU A 601 -5.60 -24.69 -33.60
C LEU A 601 -5.93 -25.49 -34.85
N ILE A 602 -6.24 -24.78 -35.94
CA ILE A 602 -6.47 -25.37 -37.25
C ILE A 602 -5.48 -24.75 -38.21
N ALA A 603 -4.57 -25.55 -38.77
CA ALA A 603 -3.57 -25.12 -39.73
C ALA A 603 -4.19 -25.02 -41.14
N LYS A 604 -4.32 -23.80 -41.67
CA LYS A 604 -5.00 -23.54 -42.96
C LYS A 604 -4.05 -23.36 -44.12
N ASN A 605 -3.03 -22.55 -44.00
CA ASN A 605 -2.08 -22.27 -45.09
C ASN A 605 -0.63 -22.25 -44.57
N PRO A 606 0.36 -22.53 -45.40
CA PRO A 606 1.75 -22.44 -44.99
C PRO A 606 2.13 -21.03 -44.56
N GLY A 607 2.86 -20.91 -43.45
CA GLY A 607 3.29 -19.62 -42.87
C GLY A 607 3.55 -19.70 -41.38
N THR A 608 3.53 -18.54 -40.74
CA THR A 608 3.69 -18.42 -39.28
C THR A 608 2.59 -17.57 -38.71
N ALA A 609 2.13 -17.92 -37.52
CA ALA A 609 1.19 -17.14 -36.73
C ALA A 609 1.62 -17.14 -35.25
N ASP A 610 1.31 -16.08 -34.55
CA ASP A 610 1.41 -16.00 -33.10
C ASP A 610 0.03 -16.27 -32.49
N ILE A 611 -0.05 -17.23 -31.59
CA ILE A 611 -1.24 -17.49 -30.79
C ILE A 611 -1.11 -16.65 -29.52
N ILE A 612 -2.04 -15.71 -29.38
CA ILE A 612 -2.05 -14.67 -28.35
C ILE A 612 -3.18 -14.98 -27.40
N MET A 613 -2.87 -15.09 -26.12
CA MET A 613 -3.83 -15.30 -25.05
C MET A 613 -3.79 -14.13 -24.06
N TYR A 614 -4.94 -13.64 -23.69
CA TYR A 614 -5.09 -12.63 -22.63
C TYR A 614 -6.49 -12.70 -22.02
N TYR A 615 -6.64 -12.17 -20.80
CA TYR A 615 -7.96 -11.99 -20.21
C TYR A 615 -8.65 -10.77 -20.77
N ASN A 616 -9.98 -10.88 -20.94
CA ASN A 616 -10.80 -9.78 -21.44
C ASN A 616 -10.62 -8.52 -20.56
N GLY A 617 -10.17 -7.44 -21.18
CA GLY A 617 -9.80 -6.19 -20.50
C GLY A 617 -8.36 -6.12 -20.00
N TYR A 618 -7.49 -7.13 -20.31
CA TYR A 618 -6.08 -7.12 -19.91
C TYR A 618 -5.11 -7.57 -21.02
N PRO A 619 -5.12 -6.91 -22.18
CA PRO A 619 -4.25 -7.29 -23.32
C PRO A 619 -2.75 -7.06 -23.04
N GLU A 620 -2.37 -6.18 -22.11
CA GLU A 620 -0.97 -5.90 -21.75
C GLU A 620 -0.25 -7.08 -21.10
N ALA A 621 -0.99 -8.03 -20.52
CA ALA A 621 -0.44 -9.29 -20.00
C ALA A 621 -0.53 -10.45 -20.99
N ALA A 622 -0.69 -10.17 -22.28
CA ALA A 622 -0.82 -11.19 -23.30
C ALA A 622 0.38 -12.15 -23.33
N ILE A 623 0.08 -13.43 -23.34
CA ILE A 623 1.04 -14.52 -23.52
C ILE A 623 0.98 -14.95 -24.99
N THR A 624 2.15 -15.13 -25.60
CA THR A 624 2.25 -15.42 -27.03
C THR A 624 3.03 -16.71 -27.27
N LYS A 625 2.48 -17.60 -28.09
CA LYS A 625 3.15 -18.79 -28.61
C LYS A 625 3.23 -18.74 -30.13
N HIS A 626 4.41 -19.00 -30.65
CA HIS A 626 4.66 -18.98 -32.10
C HIS A 626 4.37 -20.33 -32.74
N VAL A 627 3.57 -20.36 -33.81
CA VAL A 627 3.20 -21.55 -34.58
C VAL A 627 3.71 -21.44 -36.00
N THR A 628 4.24 -22.53 -36.55
CA THR A 628 4.67 -22.65 -37.93
C THR A 628 3.80 -23.70 -38.62
N VAL A 629 3.18 -23.32 -39.74
CA VAL A 629 2.43 -24.22 -40.62
C VAL A 629 3.24 -24.50 -41.87
N LYS A 630 3.47 -25.77 -42.17
CA LYS A 630 4.17 -26.25 -43.36
C LYS A 630 3.17 -26.67 -44.45
N ALA A 631 3.58 -26.65 -45.69
CA ALA A 631 2.78 -27.20 -46.80
C ALA A 631 2.53 -28.68 -46.59
N LYS A 632 1.35 -29.16 -46.95
CA LYS A 632 1.00 -30.60 -46.88
C LYS A 632 1.95 -31.35 -47.80
N ILE A 633 2.67 -32.35 -47.24
CA ILE A 633 3.49 -33.27 -48.07
C ILE A 633 2.49 -34.19 -48.76
N ASN A 634 2.26 -33.99 -50.02
CA ASN A 634 1.54 -34.96 -50.83
C ASN A 634 2.49 -36.10 -51.13
N ASP A 635 2.32 -37.23 -50.47
CA ASP A 635 2.93 -38.52 -50.88
C ASP A 635 2.33 -38.96 -52.21
N THR A 636 2.94 -38.53 -53.30
CA THR A 636 2.77 -39.21 -54.59
C THR A 636 4.15 -39.63 -55.05
N ASN A 637 4.28 -40.93 -55.05
CA ASN A 637 5.40 -41.68 -55.57
C ASN A 637 5.84 -41.30 -56.96
N SER A 638 7.10 -41.36 -57.13
CA SER A 638 7.88 -42.00 -58.21
C SER A 638 8.44 -41.11 -59.34
N LEU A 639 9.69 -41.43 -59.54
CA LEU A 639 10.53 -41.41 -60.74
C LEU A 639 11.24 -40.09 -61.12
N LYS A 640 12.53 -40.22 -60.83
CA LYS A 640 13.68 -39.72 -61.59
C LYS A 640 13.39 -38.95 -62.88
N THR A 641 13.95 -37.76 -63.01
CA THR A 641 14.88 -37.46 -64.10
C THR A 641 15.64 -36.15 -63.83
N THR A 642 16.93 -36.25 -64.02
CA THR A 642 17.91 -35.17 -64.07
C THR A 642 17.58 -34.15 -65.14
N GLN A 643 17.57 -32.85 -64.79
CA GLN A 643 18.12 -31.85 -65.69
C GLN A 643 18.51 -30.55 -64.96
N LYS A 644 19.73 -30.13 -65.21
CA LYS A 644 20.28 -28.81 -64.88
C LYS A 644 19.56 -27.75 -65.72
N THR A 645 19.15 -26.66 -65.09
CA THR A 645 19.20 -25.34 -65.77
C THR A 645 19.18 -24.18 -64.74
N LYS A 646 20.15 -23.36 -64.90
CA LYS A 646 20.49 -21.97 -64.53
C LYS A 646 19.46 -21.07 -63.80
N THR A 647 19.97 -20.59 -62.67
CA THR A 647 19.94 -19.19 -62.13
C THR A 647 18.83 -18.23 -62.54
N SER A 648 18.07 -17.80 -61.57
CA SER A 648 17.69 -16.39 -61.44
C SER A 648 17.80 -15.97 -59.97
N LYS A 649 18.53 -14.87 -59.77
CA LYS A 649 18.76 -14.23 -58.46
C LYS A 649 17.47 -13.59 -57.99
N THR A 650 16.97 -14.00 -56.83
CA THR A 650 16.02 -13.19 -56.05
C THR A 650 16.64 -12.91 -54.67
N ASN A 651 16.63 -11.66 -54.32
CA ASN A 651 17.28 -11.05 -53.17
C ASN A 651 16.83 -11.69 -51.85
N LYS A 652 17.67 -12.53 -51.26
CA LYS A 652 17.60 -12.88 -49.84
C LYS A 652 18.17 -11.73 -49.03
N THR A 653 17.31 -11.00 -48.31
CA THR A 653 17.73 -10.08 -47.28
C THR A 653 18.36 -10.90 -46.17
N THR A 654 19.67 -11.03 -46.19
CA THR A 654 20.46 -11.71 -45.16
C THR A 654 20.35 -10.94 -43.85
N GLN A 655 19.61 -11.45 -42.85
CA GLN A 655 19.72 -10.99 -41.50
C GLN A 655 21.18 -11.14 -41.05
N LYS A 656 21.87 -10.00 -40.88
CA LYS A 656 23.27 -9.96 -40.44
C LYS A 656 23.41 -10.66 -39.08
N LYS A 657 24.04 -11.85 -39.07
CA LYS A 657 24.30 -12.69 -37.91
C LYS A 657 25.02 -11.87 -36.83
N ILE A 658 24.50 -11.89 -35.57
CA ILE A 658 25.13 -11.16 -34.47
C ILE A 658 26.52 -11.74 -34.22
N ALA A 659 27.53 -10.89 -34.23
CA ALA A 659 28.92 -11.31 -34.02
C ALA A 659 29.10 -11.99 -32.66
N LYS A 660 29.92 -13.02 -32.62
CA LYS A 660 30.24 -13.77 -31.39
C LYS A 660 30.94 -12.84 -30.39
N ALA A 661 30.42 -12.76 -29.18
CA ALA A 661 31.05 -11.98 -28.12
C ALA A 661 32.35 -12.63 -27.61
N SER A 662 33.25 -11.83 -27.05
CA SER A 662 34.46 -12.31 -26.40
C SER A 662 34.75 -11.52 -25.11
N ILE A 663 35.25 -12.22 -24.11
CA ILE A 663 35.75 -11.62 -22.88
C ILE A 663 37.18 -11.19 -23.10
N LYS A 664 37.46 -9.87 -22.94
CA LYS A 664 38.80 -9.32 -23.04
C LYS A 664 39.67 -9.72 -21.84
N LYS A 665 39.12 -9.55 -20.63
CA LYS A 665 39.84 -9.82 -19.36
C LYS A 665 38.86 -9.97 -18.21
N LEU A 666 39.27 -10.85 -17.25
CA LEU A 666 38.64 -10.93 -15.93
C LEU A 666 39.63 -10.38 -14.88
N LYS A 667 39.17 -9.49 -13.99
CA LYS A 667 39.98 -8.93 -12.90
C LYS A 667 39.29 -9.15 -11.56
N ASN A 668 40.02 -9.72 -10.60
CA ASN A 668 39.59 -9.69 -9.19
C ASN A 668 39.61 -8.26 -8.67
N LYS A 669 38.58 -7.88 -7.92
CA LYS A 669 38.52 -6.64 -7.15
C LYS A 669 38.24 -6.99 -5.68
N LYS A 670 38.85 -6.24 -4.74
CA LYS A 670 38.61 -6.43 -3.30
C LYS A 670 37.10 -6.59 -3.00
N SER A 671 36.72 -7.27 -1.93
CA SER A 671 35.33 -7.45 -1.50
C SER A 671 34.46 -8.38 -2.39
N LYS A 672 34.95 -9.57 -2.73
CA LYS A 672 34.19 -10.63 -3.42
C LYS A 672 33.57 -10.21 -4.77
N LYS A 673 34.35 -9.44 -5.58
CA LYS A 673 33.89 -8.87 -6.86
C LYS A 673 34.83 -9.26 -8.00
N VAL A 674 34.26 -9.45 -9.21
CA VAL A 674 34.99 -9.64 -10.46
C VAL A 674 34.55 -8.63 -11.49
N ILE A 675 35.50 -7.95 -12.13
CA ILE A 675 35.23 -7.13 -13.29
C ILE A 675 35.36 -8.03 -14.54
N VAL A 676 34.31 -8.06 -15.35
CA VAL A 676 34.25 -8.70 -16.66
C VAL A 676 34.40 -7.60 -17.71
N GLN A 677 35.51 -7.63 -18.46
CA GLN A 677 35.73 -6.74 -19.58
C GLN A 677 35.40 -7.49 -20.88
N ILE A 678 34.50 -6.92 -21.68
CA ILE A 678 33.98 -7.50 -22.92
C ILE A 678 34.48 -6.68 -24.09
N ASN A 679 34.94 -7.31 -25.15
CA ASN A 679 35.27 -6.63 -26.39
C ASN A 679 34.01 -6.01 -27.00
N LYS A 680 34.05 -4.70 -27.29
CA LYS A 680 32.91 -3.97 -27.85
C LYS A 680 32.56 -4.51 -29.25
N ILE A 681 31.29 -4.82 -29.44
CA ILE A 681 30.72 -5.22 -30.74
C ILE A 681 29.87 -4.07 -31.25
N LYS A 682 30.06 -3.66 -32.52
CA LYS A 682 29.24 -2.63 -33.17
C LYS A 682 27.84 -3.18 -33.46
N ASN A 683 26.82 -2.33 -33.41
CA ASN A 683 25.43 -2.65 -33.77
C ASN A 683 24.77 -3.76 -32.92
N VAL A 684 25.05 -3.77 -31.59
CA VAL A 684 24.35 -4.60 -30.60
C VAL A 684 23.79 -3.72 -29.48
N ASN A 685 22.68 -4.14 -28.88
CA ASN A 685 22.01 -3.40 -27.80
C ASN A 685 22.60 -3.70 -26.42
N GLY A 686 23.44 -4.79 -26.32
CA GLY A 686 24.09 -5.12 -25.06
C GLY A 686 24.59 -6.55 -25.01
N TYR A 687 24.91 -7.00 -23.79
CA TYR A 687 25.51 -8.30 -23.53
C TYR A 687 24.76 -9.03 -22.42
N GLN A 688 24.73 -10.37 -22.56
CA GLN A 688 24.32 -11.28 -21.51
C GLN A 688 25.57 -11.93 -20.93
N ILE A 689 25.76 -11.84 -19.62
CA ILE A 689 26.84 -12.47 -18.87
C ILE A 689 26.24 -13.62 -18.07
N VAL A 690 26.76 -14.84 -18.27
CA VAL A 690 26.36 -16.03 -17.51
C VAL A 690 27.56 -16.52 -16.72
N TYR A 691 27.36 -16.77 -15.42
CA TYR A 691 28.45 -17.22 -14.53
C TYR A 691 27.97 -18.25 -13.51
N ALA A 692 28.85 -19.17 -13.17
CA ALA A 692 28.61 -20.24 -12.19
C ALA A 692 29.90 -20.62 -11.47
N ASN A 693 29.80 -21.24 -10.31
CA ASN A 693 30.96 -21.83 -9.59
C ASN A 693 31.30 -23.26 -10.02
N ASN A 694 30.75 -23.72 -11.13
CA ASN A 694 31.02 -24.99 -11.76
C ASN A 694 31.13 -24.86 -13.28
N LYS A 695 31.93 -25.71 -13.94
CA LYS A 695 32.22 -25.66 -15.38
C LYS A 695 31.02 -25.99 -16.27
N ASN A 696 30.03 -26.69 -15.75
CA ASN A 696 28.84 -27.12 -16.48
C ASN A 696 27.70 -26.12 -16.38
N PHE A 697 27.89 -24.97 -15.72
CA PHE A 697 26.92 -23.91 -15.51
C PHE A 697 25.61 -24.38 -14.85
N LYS A 698 25.64 -25.48 -14.03
CA LYS A 698 24.49 -25.86 -13.19
C LYS A 698 24.20 -24.74 -12.18
N LYS A 699 22.94 -24.34 -12.06
CA LYS A 699 22.49 -23.20 -11.23
C LYS A 699 23.26 -21.91 -11.52
N ALA A 700 23.45 -21.57 -12.82
CA ALA A 700 24.16 -20.38 -13.24
C ALA A 700 23.33 -19.11 -13.01
N SER A 701 24.01 -18.04 -12.63
CA SER A 701 23.41 -16.70 -12.59
C SER A 701 23.61 -16.00 -13.94
N THR A 702 22.60 -15.22 -14.33
CA THR A 702 22.59 -14.45 -15.58
C THR A 702 22.36 -12.97 -15.31
N VAL A 703 23.14 -12.12 -16.00
CA VAL A 703 22.99 -10.66 -15.92
C VAL A 703 23.01 -10.05 -17.31
N MET A 704 22.14 -9.08 -17.55
CA MET A 704 22.10 -8.27 -18.76
C MET A 704 22.78 -6.94 -18.52
N THR A 705 23.57 -6.46 -19.48
CA THR A 705 24.29 -5.16 -19.39
C THR A 705 24.49 -4.53 -20.74
N ILE A 706 24.46 -3.19 -20.80
CA ILE A 706 24.87 -2.43 -21.97
C ILE A 706 26.35 -2.04 -21.90
N LYS A 707 26.97 -2.21 -20.71
CA LYS A 707 28.37 -1.81 -20.44
C LYS A 707 29.33 -2.93 -20.83
N THR A 708 30.45 -2.57 -21.47
CA THR A 708 31.55 -3.51 -21.80
C THR A 708 32.44 -3.81 -20.58
N ASN A 709 32.35 -3.03 -19.53
CA ASN A 709 32.98 -3.29 -18.22
C ASN A 709 31.88 -3.49 -17.18
N PHE A 710 31.68 -4.72 -16.73
CA PHE A 710 30.65 -5.07 -15.75
C PHE A 710 31.27 -5.70 -14.50
N THR A 711 30.75 -5.35 -13.32
CA THR A 711 31.24 -5.91 -12.04
C THR A 711 30.21 -6.88 -11.46
N ILE A 712 30.57 -8.15 -11.39
CA ILE A 712 29.82 -9.18 -10.65
C ILE A 712 30.17 -9.03 -9.17
N LYS A 713 29.16 -8.94 -8.31
CA LYS A 713 29.29 -8.74 -6.85
C LYS A 713 28.82 -9.99 -6.08
N LYS A 714 29.06 -10.02 -4.78
CA LYS A 714 28.59 -11.07 -3.84
C LYS A 714 29.08 -12.49 -4.19
N LEU A 715 30.25 -12.65 -4.77
CA LEU A 715 30.83 -13.94 -5.07
C LEU A 715 31.43 -14.59 -3.80
N LYS A 716 31.46 -15.94 -3.75
CA LYS A 716 32.06 -16.68 -2.62
C LYS A 716 33.59 -16.67 -2.69
N LYS A 717 34.27 -16.30 -1.59
CA LYS A 717 35.73 -16.32 -1.48
C LYS A 717 36.31 -17.72 -1.75
N LYS A 718 37.53 -17.80 -2.24
CA LYS A 718 38.27 -19.03 -2.55
C LYS A 718 37.60 -19.95 -3.58
N LYS A 719 36.44 -19.62 -4.15
CA LYS A 719 35.76 -20.41 -5.21
C LYS A 719 36.19 -19.92 -6.59
N THR A 720 36.26 -20.86 -7.55
CA THR A 720 36.49 -20.58 -8.97
C THR A 720 35.15 -20.36 -9.65
N TYR A 721 35.03 -19.26 -10.41
CA TYR A 721 33.87 -18.97 -11.24
C TYR A 721 34.20 -19.11 -12.72
N TYR A 722 33.27 -19.71 -13.47
CA TYR A 722 33.28 -19.85 -14.91
C TYR A 722 32.32 -18.84 -15.50
N ILE A 723 32.76 -18.08 -16.51
CA ILE A 723 32.03 -16.94 -17.06
C ILE A 723 32.03 -17.05 -18.58
N LYS A 724 30.88 -16.85 -19.20
CA LYS A 724 30.71 -16.74 -20.66
C LYS A 724 29.77 -15.56 -20.95
N VAL A 725 29.93 -14.95 -22.10
CA VAL A 725 29.16 -13.80 -22.56
C VAL A 725 28.65 -13.99 -23.98
N ARG A 726 27.50 -13.39 -24.29
CA ARG A 726 27.01 -13.24 -25.66
C ARG A 726 26.38 -11.87 -25.88
N ALA A 727 26.42 -11.37 -27.09
CA ALA A 727 25.77 -10.12 -27.45
C ALA A 727 24.29 -10.35 -27.80
N TYR A 728 23.47 -9.29 -27.67
CA TYR A 728 22.09 -9.33 -28.13
C TYR A 728 21.71 -8.06 -28.90
N LYS A 729 20.75 -8.21 -29.81
CA LYS A 729 20.00 -7.12 -30.43
C LYS A 729 18.56 -7.16 -29.97
N LYS A 730 17.95 -5.97 -29.89
CA LYS A 730 16.51 -5.83 -29.72
C LYS A 730 15.86 -5.56 -31.07
N THR A 731 14.74 -6.18 -31.35
CA THR A 731 13.86 -5.79 -32.46
C THR A 731 13.11 -4.50 -32.10
N ALA A 732 12.41 -3.89 -33.03
CA ALA A 732 11.53 -2.75 -32.79
C ALA A 732 10.47 -3.08 -31.71
N SER A 733 10.02 -4.34 -31.62
CA SER A 733 9.12 -4.85 -30.58
C SER A 733 9.79 -5.18 -29.24
N GLY A 734 11.07 -4.80 -29.04
CA GLY A 734 11.80 -5.06 -27.78
C GLY A 734 12.33 -6.49 -27.60
N LYS A 735 11.96 -7.46 -28.47
CA LYS A 735 12.43 -8.86 -28.41
C LYS A 735 13.94 -8.94 -28.59
N LYS A 736 14.60 -9.73 -27.74
CA LYS A 736 16.07 -9.90 -27.78
C LYS A 736 16.47 -11.11 -28.62
N THR A 737 17.27 -10.89 -29.66
CA THR A 737 17.95 -11.95 -30.41
C THR A 737 19.39 -12.03 -29.93
N PHE A 738 19.90 -13.24 -29.66
CA PHE A 738 21.22 -13.46 -29.08
C PHE A 738 22.21 -14.05 -30.10
N GLY A 739 23.43 -13.56 -30.04
CA GLY A 739 24.57 -14.17 -30.74
C GLY A 739 25.13 -15.37 -29.96
N ALA A 740 26.13 -16.04 -30.56
CA ALA A 740 26.80 -17.16 -29.92
C ALA A 740 27.58 -16.74 -28.67
N TYR A 741 27.68 -17.66 -27.67
CA TYR A 741 28.48 -17.44 -26.47
C TYR A 741 29.99 -17.38 -26.78
N SER A 742 30.69 -16.56 -25.98
CA SER A 742 32.18 -16.56 -25.93
C SER A 742 32.75 -17.91 -25.51
N LYS A 743 34.06 -18.08 -25.69
CA LYS A 743 34.79 -19.08 -24.91
C LYS A 743 34.60 -18.80 -23.43
N VAL A 744 34.51 -19.86 -22.62
CA VAL A 744 34.39 -19.80 -21.16
C VAL A 744 35.72 -19.34 -20.57
N MET A 745 35.71 -18.30 -19.73
CA MET A 745 36.87 -17.93 -18.93
C MET A 745 36.61 -18.24 -17.44
N LYS A 746 37.68 -18.62 -16.73
CA LYS A 746 37.63 -18.92 -15.29
C LYS A 746 38.46 -17.95 -14.48
N ILE A 747 38.00 -17.67 -13.25
CA ILE A 747 38.73 -16.83 -12.29
C ILE A 747 38.47 -17.35 -10.87
N LYS A 748 39.53 -17.49 -10.07
CA LYS A 748 39.45 -17.81 -8.64
C LYS A 748 39.33 -16.54 -7.84
N ILE A 749 38.33 -16.44 -6.97
CA ILE A 749 38.13 -15.27 -6.14
C ILE A 749 39.18 -15.21 -5.05
N SER A 750 39.97 -14.13 -5.00
CA SER A 750 41.01 -13.92 -3.99
C SER A 750 40.40 -13.80 -2.57
N LYS A 751 41.26 -13.94 -1.54
CA LYS A 751 40.92 -13.89 -0.11
C LYS A 751 40.19 -12.61 0.29
#